data_3b28115d1042a8e960671e5961eb0687
#
_entry.id   3b28115d1042a8e960671e5961eb0687
#
_cell.length_a   1.000
_cell.length_b   1.000
_cell.length_c   1.000
_cell.angle_alpha   90.00
_cell.angle_beta   90.00
_cell.angle_gamma   90.00
#
_symmetry.space_group_name_H-M   'P 1'
#
loop_
_entity.id
_entity.type
_entity.pdbx_description
1 polymer ?
#
loop_
_entity_poly.entity_id
_entity_poly.type
_entity_poly.pdbx_seq_one_letter_code
_entity_poly.pdbx_strand_id
1 'polypeptide(L)'
;MKNRIAAVLRRSLIAALVTILGFSGISPVTTSAQDRLKTMPGYEQYRKMSREIPGSVKLGSLSVVWKDGGQAFEYRKDGKAYRYTIATRTTAETAPTEANNPPPPGGFGGRRQAGGPARGRQFDSATSPDSKLKAFYRDRNLWLSNADGSGETAITTEGAEKARTKYGSGSWVYGEELRQTSAMWWSPSNKKIAFYRFDESPVPDYFLQLDQTKLQSKMDIEAYPKAGAPNPIAEVFIYDLDTKKMVQVDVRDGKPFENSVVGHYVYRISWSADGSELLCHRTNRRQNIMEFSACNPETGKCRAIVREEWLPSWTDNSPAMQFLKDGKRFIWASERTGWRNFYLYDLSGKLGADLTNHQFEVANIVRVDEEAGMLYYLARSGDNHMKLQLHRVGLDGKGDRRLTDPAFNHAVDVAPDGKHFIDVAQTHNSPPITRLVDADGKIVEELLKSDTTKFDQLKLKRVELIKYKAADGVTDLHGLLHFPSNFDPNRKYPLLVSVYAGPATNGARETFTLPHLLTEYGFLVATLDSRSASGRGKRSLDAIYMKLGVVEMDDQAAGVKSLWSRPYVDRNRAGIFGTSYGGYASAMCLLRHPDVFQAASASSAVTSWYHYDTIYTERYMWIPQENKEGYEAGAAMNYADKLKGRLMIYYGTADNNVHPSNSMQLIQALQRGGKSFDVQVGPDAGHSGVRPDRMMEFFIENLVLNGMKP
;
A
#
# COMPACT_ATOMS: atom_id res chain seq x y z
N MET A 1 25.97 8.30 69.12
CA MET A 1 27.17 8.96 69.68
C MET A 1 28.12 9.17 68.53
N LYS A 2 28.14 10.35 68.05
CA LYS A 2 29.16 11.40 68.25
C LYS A 2 30.51 10.96 67.72
N ASN A 3 30.88 11.56 66.62
CA ASN A 3 31.84 12.63 66.40
C ASN A 3 33.20 12.21 65.86
N ARG A 4 33.53 12.81 64.76
CA ARG A 4 34.48 13.91 64.49
C ARG A 4 35.87 13.40 64.11
N ILE A 5 36.58 13.87 63.17
CA ILE A 5 37.07 15.09 62.56
C ILE A 5 38.42 14.76 61.90
N ALA A 6 38.55 15.06 60.67
CA ALA A 6 39.32 16.07 59.95
C ALA A 6 40.83 15.87 59.77
N ALA A 7 41.23 15.97 58.53
CA ALA A 7 42.33 16.73 57.91
C ALA A 7 43.77 16.61 58.41
N VAL A 8 44.71 16.50 57.49
CA VAL A 8 45.75 17.51 57.21
C VAL A 8 46.65 17.11 56.01
N LEU A 9 46.86 18.07 55.16
CA LEU A 9 47.82 18.20 54.06
C LEU A 9 49.28 17.96 54.43
N ARG A 10 50.11 17.49 53.48
CA ARG A 10 51.34 18.18 53.00
C ARG A 10 52.07 17.44 51.89
N ARG A 11 52.17 18.09 50.76
CA ARG A 11 53.24 18.40 49.83
C ARG A 11 54.56 17.63 49.96
N SER A 12 55.07 17.12 48.83
CA SER A 12 56.45 17.27 48.40
C SER A 12 56.58 17.23 46.88
N LEU A 13 57.12 18.31 46.31
CA LEU A 13 57.66 18.44 44.96
C LEU A 13 58.92 17.63 44.81
N ILE A 14 59.09 16.95 43.67
CA ILE A 14 60.39 16.76 43.02
C ILE A 14 60.21 16.95 41.53
N ALA A 15 60.96 17.91 41.00
CA ALA A 15 61.02 18.24 39.57
C ALA A 15 62.07 17.33 38.90
N ALA A 16 61.78 16.87 37.68
CA ALA A 16 62.81 16.39 36.77
C ALA A 16 62.45 16.70 35.33
N LEU A 17 63.23 17.46 34.75
CA LEU A 17 63.57 17.93 33.44
C LEU A 17 62.91 17.31 32.23
N VAL A 18 62.41 18.22 31.39
CA VAL A 18 61.87 18.12 30.06
C VAL A 18 63.01 17.81 29.06
N THR A 19 62.69 16.83 28.17
CA THR A 19 63.34 16.78 26.87
C THR A 19 62.19 16.89 25.83
N ILE A 20 62.15 18.05 25.17
CA ILE A 20 61.18 18.34 24.06
C ILE A 20 61.75 17.64 22.82
N LEU A 21 61.07 16.61 22.36
CA LEU A 21 61.10 16.16 20.97
C LEU A 21 59.76 16.47 20.32
N GLY A 22 59.80 17.35 19.33
CA GLY A 22 58.62 17.78 18.59
C GLY A 22 57.99 16.62 17.84
N PHE A 23 56.77 16.26 18.24
CA PHE A 23 55.87 15.50 17.45
C PHE A 23 54.87 16.49 16.82
N SER A 24 55.01 16.72 15.51
CA SER A 24 54.04 17.38 14.69
C SER A 24 52.70 16.69 14.92
N GLY A 25 51.75 17.42 15.47
CA GLY A 25 50.41 16.92 15.74
C GLY A 25 49.68 16.51 14.44
N ILE A 26 49.63 15.22 14.21
CA ILE A 26 48.58 14.64 13.38
C ILE A 26 47.39 14.48 14.31
N SER A 27 46.48 15.45 14.31
CA SER A 27 45.15 15.27 14.91
C SER A 27 44.53 14.03 14.29
N PRO A 28 44.07 13.04 15.06
CA PRO A 28 43.33 11.95 14.51
C PRO A 28 42.05 12.57 13.92
N VAL A 29 41.93 12.57 12.59
CA VAL A 29 40.66 12.81 11.93
C VAL A 29 39.77 11.66 12.37
N THR A 30 38.95 11.89 13.38
CA THR A 30 37.83 11.00 13.73
C THR A 30 36.85 11.06 12.60
N THR A 31 37.09 10.32 11.53
CA THR A 31 36.07 10.03 10.53
C THR A 31 35.02 9.18 11.22
N SER A 32 33.91 9.82 11.62
CA SER A 32 32.75 9.10 12.09
C SER A 32 32.28 8.16 10.96
N ALA A 33 32.01 6.91 11.30
CA ALA A 33 31.50 5.91 10.32
C ALA A 33 30.24 6.39 9.58
N GLN A 34 29.52 7.35 10.14
CA GLN A 34 28.33 7.97 9.55
C GLN A 34 28.65 8.97 8.41
N ASP A 35 29.87 9.39 8.25
CA ASP A 35 30.29 10.37 7.23
C ASP A 35 30.88 9.71 5.97
N ARG A 36 30.93 8.36 5.92
CA ARG A 36 31.54 7.63 4.80
C ARG A 36 30.90 7.97 3.47
N LEU A 37 29.56 8.00 3.41
CA LEU A 37 28.82 8.38 2.19
C LEU A 37 29.22 9.76 1.65
N LYS A 38 29.53 10.70 2.56
CA LYS A 38 29.91 12.09 2.19
C LYS A 38 31.22 12.17 1.40
N THR A 39 32.08 11.18 1.52
CA THR A 39 33.36 11.09 0.79
C THR A 39 33.28 10.22 -0.46
N MET A 40 32.14 9.60 -0.73
CA MET A 40 31.93 8.71 -1.87
C MET A 40 31.61 9.48 -3.15
N PRO A 41 31.93 8.89 -4.32
CA PRO A 41 31.58 9.46 -5.62
C PRO A 41 30.08 9.79 -5.75
N GLY A 42 29.77 10.97 -6.32
CA GLY A 42 28.41 11.41 -6.56
C GLY A 42 27.72 12.10 -5.38
N TYR A 43 28.26 12.02 -4.15
CA TYR A 43 27.60 12.61 -2.98
C TYR A 43 27.41 14.14 -3.10
N GLU A 44 28.40 14.89 -3.53
CA GLU A 44 28.29 16.35 -3.66
C GLU A 44 27.25 16.75 -4.72
N GLN A 45 27.18 16.01 -5.82
CA GLN A 45 26.14 16.21 -6.84
C GLN A 45 24.77 15.91 -6.27
N TYR A 46 24.60 14.77 -5.56
CA TYR A 46 23.34 14.43 -4.90
C TYR A 46 22.95 15.49 -3.85
N ARG A 47 23.87 15.94 -3.01
CA ARG A 47 23.62 16.95 -1.97
C ARG A 47 23.12 18.27 -2.57
N LYS A 48 23.67 18.68 -3.71
CA LYS A 48 23.24 19.86 -4.46
C LYS A 48 21.87 19.63 -5.07
N MET A 49 21.71 18.60 -5.86
CA MET A 49 20.53 18.41 -6.70
C MET A 49 19.30 17.90 -5.92
N SER A 50 19.48 17.20 -4.80
CA SER A 50 18.38 16.78 -3.93
C SER A 50 17.58 17.95 -3.35
N ARG A 51 18.15 19.14 -3.30
CA ARG A 51 17.48 20.39 -2.88
C ARG A 51 16.82 21.11 -4.05
N GLU A 52 17.37 20.96 -5.26
CA GLU A 52 16.96 21.69 -6.45
C GLU A 52 15.84 20.96 -7.22
N ILE A 53 15.95 19.63 -7.38
CA ILE A 53 15.01 18.84 -8.17
C ILE A 53 13.57 18.91 -7.64
N PRO A 54 13.29 18.74 -6.32
CA PRO A 54 11.90 18.74 -5.83
C PRO A 54 11.13 20.02 -6.10
N GLY A 55 11.81 21.16 -6.13
CA GLY A 55 11.21 22.48 -6.43
C GLY A 55 11.45 22.96 -7.86
N SER A 56 11.85 22.09 -8.79
CA SER A 56 12.18 22.48 -10.16
C SER A 56 10.96 22.73 -11.05
N VAL A 57 9.80 22.21 -10.68
CA VAL A 57 8.53 22.42 -11.38
C VAL A 57 7.49 22.92 -10.38
N LYS A 58 6.86 24.05 -10.70
CA LYS A 58 5.63 24.47 -10.01
C LYS A 58 4.46 23.82 -10.73
N LEU A 59 3.79 22.87 -10.06
CA LEU A 59 2.74 22.09 -10.70
C LEU A 59 1.50 22.92 -10.99
N GLY A 60 0.94 22.76 -12.18
CA GLY A 60 -0.29 23.40 -12.66
C GLY A 60 -1.54 22.61 -12.27
N SER A 61 -1.53 21.90 -11.14
CA SER A 61 -2.69 21.19 -10.60
C SER A 61 -3.42 22.05 -9.58
N LEU A 62 -4.73 22.19 -9.75
CA LEU A 62 -5.64 22.84 -8.79
C LEU A 62 -6.58 21.80 -8.19
N SER A 63 -6.79 21.90 -6.88
CA SER A 63 -7.94 21.30 -6.20
C SER A 63 -8.96 22.39 -5.95
N VAL A 64 -10.23 22.09 -6.24
CA VAL A 64 -11.31 23.08 -6.13
C VAL A 64 -12.35 22.67 -5.11
N VAL A 65 -13.11 23.65 -4.62
CA VAL A 65 -14.32 23.47 -3.84
C VAL A 65 -15.46 24.13 -4.59
N TRP A 66 -16.37 23.36 -5.13
CA TRP A 66 -17.53 23.87 -5.85
C TRP A 66 -18.45 24.70 -4.97
N LYS A 67 -18.98 25.77 -5.54
CA LYS A 67 -19.88 26.72 -4.90
C LYS A 67 -21.11 26.94 -5.79
N ASP A 68 -22.18 27.50 -5.19
CA ASP A 68 -23.40 27.90 -5.88
C ASP A 68 -23.96 26.81 -6.78
N GLY A 69 -23.99 25.55 -6.28
CA GLY A 69 -24.51 24.42 -7.03
C GLY A 69 -23.73 24.05 -8.28
N GLY A 70 -22.47 24.52 -8.42
CA GLY A 70 -21.61 24.23 -9.59
C GLY A 70 -21.38 25.44 -10.49
N GLN A 71 -21.94 26.63 -10.17
CA GLN A 71 -21.80 27.85 -10.99
C GLN A 71 -20.49 28.60 -10.71
N ALA A 72 -19.80 28.29 -9.60
CA ALA A 72 -18.53 28.84 -9.20
C ALA A 72 -17.70 27.78 -8.47
N PHE A 73 -16.40 28.03 -8.32
CA PHE A 73 -15.53 27.23 -7.45
C PHE A 73 -14.46 28.10 -6.78
N GLU A 74 -14.01 27.65 -5.64
CA GLU A 74 -12.90 28.25 -4.92
C GLU A 74 -11.67 27.35 -4.96
N TYR A 75 -10.48 27.96 -5.03
CA TYR A 75 -9.20 27.26 -5.03
C TYR A 75 -8.11 28.08 -4.33
N ARG A 76 -7.00 27.41 -3.99
CA ARG A 76 -5.81 28.09 -3.44
C ARG A 76 -4.67 28.08 -4.46
N LYS A 77 -3.98 29.22 -4.54
CA LYS A 77 -2.78 29.40 -5.34
C LYS A 77 -1.85 30.37 -4.63
N ASP A 78 -0.57 30.04 -4.52
CA ASP A 78 0.48 30.87 -3.90
C ASP A 78 0.10 31.42 -2.51
N GLY A 79 -0.57 30.60 -1.70
CA GLY A 79 -1.01 30.93 -0.32
C GLY A 79 -2.28 31.78 -0.23
N LYS A 80 -2.84 32.23 -1.35
CA LYS A 80 -4.07 33.00 -1.44
C LYS A 80 -5.26 32.15 -1.85
N ALA A 81 -6.47 32.54 -1.46
CA ALA A 81 -7.71 31.94 -1.90
C ALA A 81 -8.37 32.79 -3.01
N TYR A 82 -8.90 32.10 -3.99
CA TYR A 82 -9.55 32.70 -5.16
C TYR A 82 -10.90 32.04 -5.38
N ARG A 83 -11.88 32.81 -5.88
CA ARG A 83 -13.15 32.33 -6.38
C ARG A 83 -13.22 32.59 -7.89
N TYR A 84 -13.53 31.56 -8.64
CA TYR A 84 -13.80 31.62 -10.07
C TYR A 84 -15.29 31.50 -10.33
N THR A 85 -15.86 32.44 -11.11
CA THR A 85 -17.26 32.43 -11.55
C THR A 85 -17.34 32.02 -13.00
N ILE A 86 -18.03 30.90 -13.31
CA ILE A 86 -18.05 30.29 -14.64
C ILE A 86 -18.71 31.18 -15.69
N ALA A 87 -19.87 31.77 -15.35
CA ALA A 87 -20.65 32.59 -16.32
C ALA A 87 -19.88 33.79 -16.83
N THR A 88 -19.09 34.45 -15.96
CA THR A 88 -18.30 35.64 -16.31
C THR A 88 -16.86 35.34 -16.68
N ARG A 89 -16.39 34.14 -16.40
CA ARG A 89 -14.98 33.71 -16.53
C ARG A 89 -14.02 34.61 -15.76
N THR A 90 -14.43 35.03 -14.56
CA THR A 90 -13.64 35.96 -13.75
C THR A 90 -13.15 35.31 -12.47
N THR A 91 -11.94 35.67 -12.07
CA THR A 91 -11.33 35.29 -10.79
C THR A 91 -11.28 36.50 -9.87
N ALA A 92 -11.71 36.34 -8.62
CA ALA A 92 -11.57 37.34 -7.57
C ALA A 92 -10.86 36.72 -6.34
N GLU A 93 -9.99 37.48 -5.68
CA GLU A 93 -9.40 37.07 -4.40
C GLU A 93 -10.51 37.04 -3.32
N THR A 94 -10.53 36.00 -2.50
CA THR A 94 -11.52 35.82 -1.43
C THR A 94 -10.85 35.53 -0.10
N ALA A 95 -11.56 35.72 0.99
CA ALA A 95 -11.04 35.35 2.31
C ALA A 95 -10.89 33.80 2.40
N PRO A 96 -9.79 33.31 2.99
CA PRO A 96 -9.64 31.87 3.21
C PRO A 96 -10.70 31.39 4.20
N THR A 97 -11.54 30.45 3.79
CA THR A 97 -12.45 29.73 4.69
C THR A 97 -11.82 28.37 5.06
N GLU A 98 -12.18 27.82 6.23
CA GLU A 98 -11.69 26.49 6.66
C GLU A 98 -12.06 25.38 5.64
N ALA A 99 -13.18 25.55 4.95
CA ALA A 99 -13.62 24.66 3.86
C ALA A 99 -12.68 24.65 2.64
N ASN A 100 -11.75 25.60 2.52
CA ASN A 100 -10.84 25.77 1.39
C ASN A 100 -9.51 24.99 1.55
N ASN A 101 -9.42 24.06 2.48
CA ASN A 101 -8.34 23.08 2.56
C ASN A 101 -8.81 21.78 1.88
N PRO A 102 -8.67 21.63 0.55
CA PRO A 102 -8.93 20.36 -0.08
C PRO A 102 -7.92 19.33 0.48
N PRO A 103 -8.32 18.08 0.69
CA PRO A 103 -7.36 17.05 1.03
C PRO A 103 -6.26 17.03 -0.03
N PRO A 104 -5.00 16.80 0.36
CA PRO A 104 -3.92 16.71 -0.62
C PRO A 104 -4.27 15.63 -1.66
N PRO A 105 -3.98 15.86 -2.95
CA PRO A 105 -4.25 14.89 -4.00
C PRO A 105 -3.67 13.55 -3.57
N GLY A 106 -4.48 12.50 -3.59
CA GLY A 106 -4.19 11.21 -3.02
C GLY A 106 -2.86 10.65 -3.53
N GLY A 107 -1.83 10.73 -2.70
CA GLY A 107 -0.60 9.99 -2.92
C GLY A 107 -0.91 8.50 -2.73
N PHE A 108 -0.66 7.70 -3.73
CA PHE A 108 -0.61 6.25 -3.65
C PHE A 108 0.56 5.82 -2.74
N GLY A 109 0.34 5.83 -1.49
CA GLY A 109 1.21 5.34 -0.45
C GLY A 109 0.38 5.38 0.82
N GLY A 110 0.01 4.22 1.33
CA GLY A 110 -0.83 4.07 2.52
C GLY A 110 -0.27 4.78 3.75
N ARG A 111 -0.41 6.10 3.81
CA ARG A 111 -0.30 6.84 5.07
C ARG A 111 -1.52 6.45 5.89
N ARG A 112 -1.30 5.76 6.99
CA ARG A 112 -2.30 5.58 8.04
C ARG A 112 -2.90 6.95 8.34
N GLN A 113 -4.23 7.02 8.33
CA GLN A 113 -4.92 8.21 8.85
C GLN A 113 -4.44 8.42 10.30
N ALA A 114 -4.06 9.64 10.62
CA ALA A 114 -3.75 10.02 11.99
C ALA A 114 -4.99 9.70 12.86
N GLY A 115 -4.83 8.85 13.90
CA GLY A 115 -5.93 8.39 14.76
C GLY A 115 -6.46 6.99 14.47
N GLY A 116 -5.92 6.24 13.49
CA GLY A 116 -6.26 4.83 13.27
C GLY A 116 -5.68 3.89 14.32
N PRO A 117 -6.21 2.65 14.49
CA PRO A 117 -5.65 1.65 15.38
C PRO A 117 -4.26 1.22 14.93
N ALA A 118 -3.49 0.60 15.81
CA ALA A 118 -2.21 0.00 15.47
C ALA A 118 -2.38 -1.07 14.36
N ARG A 119 -1.26 -1.40 13.69
CA ARG A 119 -1.27 -2.39 12.59
C ARG A 119 -1.89 -3.72 13.02
N GLY A 120 -2.80 -4.25 12.21
CA GLY A 120 -3.50 -5.49 12.49
C GLY A 120 -4.50 -5.43 13.66
N ARG A 121 -4.73 -4.25 14.25
CA ARG A 121 -5.64 -4.07 15.40
C ARG A 121 -6.94 -3.38 14.99
N GLN A 122 -7.93 -3.48 15.88
CA GLN A 122 -9.21 -2.81 15.79
C GLN A 122 -9.28 -1.67 16.82
N PHE A 123 -10.24 -0.76 16.64
CA PHE A 123 -10.59 0.19 17.69
C PHE A 123 -11.19 -0.55 18.89
N ASP A 124 -10.77 -0.17 20.09
CA ASP A 124 -11.23 -0.81 21.33
C ASP A 124 -12.65 -0.38 21.72
N SER A 125 -13.26 0.56 21.02
CA SER A 125 -14.61 1.03 21.32
C SER A 125 -15.32 1.61 20.11
N ALA A 126 -16.67 1.63 20.20
CA ALA A 126 -17.56 2.27 19.23
C ALA A 126 -18.66 3.04 20.00
N THR A 127 -18.85 4.31 19.65
CA THR A 127 -19.92 5.14 20.19
C THR A 127 -21.20 4.96 19.38
N SER A 128 -22.36 4.95 20.05
CA SER A 128 -23.66 4.87 19.37
C SER A 128 -23.88 6.09 18.46
N PRO A 129 -24.67 6.01 17.38
CA PRO A 129 -24.96 7.12 16.47
C PRO A 129 -25.48 8.38 17.17
N ASP A 130 -26.27 8.22 18.22
CA ASP A 130 -26.79 9.34 19.04
C ASP A 130 -25.80 9.84 20.10
N SER A 131 -24.60 9.26 20.16
CA SER A 131 -23.52 9.62 21.11
C SER A 131 -23.85 9.43 22.60
N LYS A 132 -24.86 8.62 22.96
CA LYS A 132 -25.25 8.40 24.36
C LYS A 132 -24.61 7.17 24.99
N LEU A 133 -24.31 6.16 24.17
CA LEU A 133 -23.76 4.89 24.62
C LEU A 133 -22.40 4.62 23.99
N LYS A 134 -21.59 3.83 24.69
CA LYS A 134 -20.29 3.38 24.22
C LYS A 134 -20.19 1.86 24.44
N ALA A 135 -19.99 1.12 23.36
CA ALA A 135 -19.55 -0.27 23.43
C ALA A 135 -18.03 -0.31 23.42
N PHE A 136 -17.41 -1.20 24.21
CA PHE A 136 -15.96 -1.29 24.27
C PHE A 136 -15.47 -2.69 24.64
N TYR A 137 -14.26 -2.99 24.19
CA TYR A 137 -13.54 -4.22 24.47
C TYR A 137 -12.74 -4.08 25.76
N ARG A 138 -12.89 -5.03 26.69
CA ARG A 138 -12.08 -5.15 27.90
C ARG A 138 -12.01 -6.62 28.35
N ASP A 139 -10.83 -7.08 28.69
CA ASP A 139 -10.58 -8.43 29.23
C ASP A 139 -11.26 -9.54 28.40
N ARG A 140 -11.05 -9.47 27.07
CA ARG A 140 -11.60 -10.38 26.06
C ARG A 140 -13.13 -10.38 25.93
N ASN A 141 -13.81 -9.42 26.53
CA ASN A 141 -15.27 -9.31 26.52
C ASN A 141 -15.75 -7.96 25.98
N LEU A 142 -16.99 -7.98 25.50
CA LEU A 142 -17.71 -6.77 25.09
C LEU A 142 -18.46 -6.18 26.27
N TRP A 143 -18.27 -4.88 26.48
CA TRP A 143 -18.90 -4.09 27.53
C TRP A 143 -19.70 -2.95 26.94
N LEU A 144 -20.67 -2.47 27.70
CA LEU A 144 -21.50 -1.29 27.40
C LEU A 144 -21.42 -0.29 28.53
N SER A 145 -21.37 0.99 28.23
CA SER A 145 -21.48 2.09 29.20
C SER A 145 -22.24 3.28 28.60
N ASN A 146 -22.57 4.23 29.43
CA ASN A 146 -22.88 5.58 28.96
C ASN A 146 -21.65 6.20 28.27
N ALA A 147 -21.84 7.24 27.45
CA ALA A 147 -20.74 7.88 26.72
C ALA A 147 -19.69 8.50 27.66
N ASP A 148 -20.09 8.89 28.87
CA ASP A 148 -19.21 9.43 29.91
C ASP A 148 -18.43 8.36 30.69
N GLY A 149 -18.65 7.08 30.37
CA GLY A 149 -18.04 5.91 31.03
C GLY A 149 -18.76 5.41 32.27
N SER A 150 -19.88 6.03 32.68
CA SER A 150 -20.69 5.53 33.80
C SER A 150 -21.59 4.36 33.39
N GLY A 151 -22.12 3.63 34.35
CA GLY A 151 -23.13 2.58 34.12
C GLY A 151 -22.60 1.37 33.34
N GLU A 152 -21.35 0.99 33.54
CA GLU A 152 -20.73 -0.15 32.84
C GLU A 152 -21.47 -1.46 33.09
N THR A 153 -21.73 -2.21 32.05
CA THR A 153 -22.36 -3.54 32.07
C THR A 153 -21.67 -4.46 31.05
N ALA A 154 -21.33 -5.67 31.44
CA ALA A 154 -20.82 -6.68 30.53
C ALA A 154 -21.95 -7.19 29.61
N ILE A 155 -21.73 -7.19 28.31
CA ILE A 155 -22.60 -7.85 27.32
C ILE A 155 -22.22 -9.33 27.20
N THR A 156 -20.93 -9.64 27.27
CA THR A 156 -20.40 -11.00 27.24
C THR A 156 -19.49 -11.26 28.43
N THR A 157 -19.37 -12.51 28.85
CA THR A 157 -18.57 -12.95 29.99
C THR A 157 -17.73 -14.20 29.71
N GLU A 158 -17.90 -14.81 28.51
CA GLU A 158 -17.28 -16.07 28.13
C GLU A 158 -15.89 -15.87 27.46
N GLY A 159 -15.51 -14.62 27.22
CA GLY A 159 -14.19 -14.28 26.68
C GLY A 159 -13.11 -14.61 27.71
N ALA A 160 -12.15 -15.45 27.34
CA ALA A 160 -11.10 -15.91 28.25
C ALA A 160 -9.79 -16.16 27.52
N GLU A 161 -8.68 -15.82 28.17
CA GLU A 161 -7.34 -16.02 27.61
C GLU A 161 -7.02 -17.52 27.46
N LYS A 162 -7.33 -18.33 28.48
CA LYS A 162 -7.11 -19.77 28.46
C LYS A 162 -7.90 -20.47 27.35
N ALA A 163 -9.13 -20.02 27.08
CA ALA A 163 -9.97 -20.53 26.02
C ALA A 163 -9.62 -19.91 24.64
N ARG A 164 -8.78 -18.89 24.65
CA ARG A 164 -8.39 -18.11 23.45
C ARG A 164 -9.58 -17.55 22.67
N THR A 165 -10.65 -17.21 23.37
CA THR A 165 -11.85 -16.59 22.82
C THR A 165 -11.91 -15.12 23.21
N LYS A 166 -12.42 -14.27 22.30
CA LYS A 166 -12.63 -12.85 22.54
C LYS A 166 -13.86 -12.32 21.80
N TYR A 167 -14.50 -11.31 22.37
CA TYR A 167 -15.71 -10.66 21.88
C TYR A 167 -15.49 -9.16 21.73
N GLY A 168 -15.94 -8.57 20.62
CA GLY A 168 -15.76 -7.13 20.35
C GLY A 168 -14.33 -6.74 19.95
N SER A 169 -13.51 -7.70 19.57
CA SER A 169 -12.18 -7.51 18.98
C SER A 169 -11.98 -8.49 17.84
N GLY A 170 -10.96 -8.29 17.01
CA GLY A 170 -10.67 -9.15 15.85
C GLY A 170 -9.31 -9.81 15.94
N SER A 171 -9.06 -10.79 15.06
CA SER A 171 -7.73 -11.35 14.84
C SER A 171 -6.83 -10.36 14.08
N TRP A 172 -5.53 -10.44 14.30
CA TRP A 172 -4.52 -9.61 13.64
C TRP A 172 -4.61 -9.69 12.11
N VAL A 173 -4.76 -10.89 11.54
CA VAL A 173 -4.86 -11.09 10.08
C VAL A 173 -6.11 -10.43 9.47
N TYR A 174 -7.21 -10.29 10.23
CA TYR A 174 -8.39 -9.56 9.80
C TYR A 174 -8.13 -8.04 9.74
N GLY A 175 -7.41 -7.52 10.72
CA GLY A 175 -7.03 -6.10 10.74
C GLY A 175 -6.10 -5.73 9.58
N GLU A 176 -5.09 -6.55 9.33
CA GLU A 176 -4.08 -6.28 8.29
C GLU A 176 -4.61 -6.59 6.88
N GLU A 177 -5.11 -7.80 6.62
CA GLU A 177 -5.37 -8.28 5.28
C GLU A 177 -6.79 -8.00 4.77
N LEU A 178 -7.77 -7.90 5.67
CA LEU A 178 -9.14 -7.55 5.33
C LEU A 178 -9.49 -6.10 5.70
N ARG A 179 -8.50 -5.35 6.23
CA ARG A 179 -8.65 -3.95 6.68
C ARG A 179 -9.79 -3.76 7.66
N GLN A 180 -10.00 -4.76 8.50
CA GLN A 180 -11.07 -4.77 9.49
C GLN A 180 -10.64 -4.00 10.75
N THR A 181 -10.83 -2.68 10.72
CA THR A 181 -10.43 -1.77 11.83
C THR A 181 -11.50 -1.63 12.92
N SER A 182 -12.69 -2.18 12.71
CA SER A 182 -13.77 -2.23 13.71
C SER A 182 -14.15 -3.67 13.99
N ALA A 183 -14.58 -3.95 15.22
CA ALA A 183 -15.07 -5.26 15.65
C ALA A 183 -16.44 -5.18 16.33
N MET A 184 -17.07 -4.00 16.30
CA MET A 184 -18.39 -3.73 16.84
C MET A 184 -19.08 -2.64 16.03
N TRP A 185 -20.39 -2.79 15.74
CA TRP A 185 -21.16 -1.95 14.82
C TRP A 185 -22.54 -1.66 15.36
N TRP A 186 -22.82 -0.41 15.68
CA TRP A 186 -24.13 0.04 16.12
C TRP A 186 -25.13 0.07 14.95
N SER A 187 -26.35 -0.36 15.23
CA SER A 187 -27.46 -0.11 14.31
C SER A 187 -27.82 1.38 14.23
N PRO A 188 -28.34 1.90 13.11
CA PRO A 188 -28.78 3.29 13.00
C PRO A 188 -29.81 3.70 14.06
N SER A 189 -30.60 2.74 14.55
CA SER A 189 -31.61 2.96 15.59
C SER A 189 -31.05 3.08 17.01
N ASN A 190 -29.76 2.86 17.25
CA ASN A 190 -29.11 2.75 18.56
C ASN A 190 -29.59 1.58 19.44
N LYS A 191 -30.41 0.67 18.91
CA LYS A 191 -31.04 -0.39 19.68
C LYS A 191 -30.31 -1.73 19.62
N LYS A 192 -29.46 -1.92 18.59
CA LYS A 192 -28.72 -3.15 18.39
C LYS A 192 -27.24 -2.86 18.18
N ILE A 193 -26.40 -3.80 18.61
CA ILE A 193 -24.99 -3.80 18.30
C ILE A 193 -24.58 -5.14 17.74
N ALA A 194 -23.98 -5.14 16.55
CA ALA A 194 -23.32 -6.30 16.00
C ALA A 194 -21.85 -6.31 16.42
N PHE A 195 -21.27 -7.47 16.64
CA PHE A 195 -19.88 -7.60 17.04
C PHE A 195 -19.30 -8.96 16.68
N TYR A 196 -17.97 -9.03 16.61
CA TYR A 196 -17.27 -10.30 16.44
C TYR A 196 -17.13 -11.07 17.73
N ARG A 197 -17.20 -12.40 17.60
CA ARG A 197 -16.54 -13.38 18.45
C ARG A 197 -15.43 -14.06 17.65
N PHE A 198 -14.23 -14.11 18.19
CA PHE A 198 -13.12 -14.86 17.61
C PHE A 198 -12.73 -16.02 18.54
N ASP A 199 -12.62 -17.21 17.96
CA ASP A 199 -11.99 -18.37 18.58
C ASP A 199 -10.62 -18.57 17.91
N GLU A 200 -9.56 -18.30 18.67
CA GLU A 200 -8.16 -18.41 18.23
C GLU A 200 -7.51 -19.70 18.78
N SER A 201 -8.28 -20.59 19.40
CA SER A 201 -7.76 -21.85 19.99
C SER A 201 -7.03 -22.75 18.97
N PRO A 202 -7.44 -22.83 17.67
CA PRO A 202 -6.74 -23.65 16.70
C PRO A 202 -5.48 -22.98 16.13
N VAL A 203 -5.27 -21.67 16.36
CA VAL A 203 -4.22 -20.88 15.70
C VAL A 203 -2.89 -20.99 16.45
N PRO A 204 -1.78 -21.32 15.79
CA PRO A 204 -0.46 -21.27 16.43
C PRO A 204 -0.06 -19.86 16.84
N ASP A 205 0.66 -19.73 17.95
CA ASP A 205 1.21 -18.45 18.40
C ASP A 205 2.51 -18.12 17.68
N TYR A 206 2.70 -16.83 17.44
CA TYR A 206 3.98 -16.24 17.12
C TYR A 206 4.47 -15.39 18.31
N PHE A 207 5.75 -15.53 18.63
CA PHE A 207 6.39 -14.85 19.75
C PHE A 207 7.33 -13.78 19.21
N LEU A 208 7.04 -12.50 19.47
CA LEU A 208 7.88 -11.38 19.07
C LEU A 208 8.43 -10.67 20.30
N GLN A 209 9.75 -10.66 20.43
CA GLN A 209 10.43 -9.94 21.49
C GLN A 209 10.51 -8.45 21.16
N LEU A 210 9.94 -7.61 22.01
CA LEU A 210 9.95 -6.16 21.92
C LEU A 210 10.85 -5.56 22.99
N ASP A 211 11.16 -4.25 22.85
CA ASP A 211 11.96 -3.49 23.83
C ASP A 211 13.36 -4.11 24.07
N GLN A 212 13.98 -4.67 23.03
CA GLN A 212 15.29 -5.34 23.12
C GLN A 212 16.44 -4.36 23.46
N THR A 213 16.22 -3.05 23.23
CA THR A 213 17.18 -2.00 23.58
C THR A 213 17.00 -1.45 24.99
N LYS A 214 15.96 -1.91 25.73
CA LYS A 214 15.71 -1.57 27.12
C LYS A 214 16.35 -2.60 28.06
N LEU A 215 16.50 -2.23 29.35
CA LEU A 215 17.00 -3.14 30.35
C LEU A 215 16.14 -4.41 30.48
N GLN A 216 14.82 -4.25 30.39
CA GLN A 216 13.85 -5.35 30.39
C GLN A 216 13.10 -5.37 29.07
N SER A 217 13.16 -6.51 28.37
CA SER A 217 12.36 -6.77 27.20
C SER A 217 10.99 -7.30 27.59
N LYS A 218 10.05 -7.29 26.64
CA LYS A 218 8.73 -7.92 26.79
C LYS A 218 8.42 -8.80 25.58
N MET A 219 7.51 -9.74 25.77
CA MET A 219 7.02 -10.62 24.72
C MET A 219 5.66 -10.13 24.22
N ASP A 220 5.53 -9.98 22.90
CA ASP A 220 4.24 -9.85 22.22
C ASP A 220 3.88 -11.24 21.66
N ILE A 221 2.72 -11.76 22.08
CA ILE A 221 2.23 -13.09 21.69
C ILE A 221 1.00 -12.89 20.84
N GLU A 222 1.07 -13.32 19.59
CA GLU A 222 -0.02 -13.15 18.62
C GLU A 222 -0.45 -14.51 18.05
N ALA A 223 -1.76 -14.74 18.04
CA ALA A 223 -2.35 -15.84 17.26
C ALA A 223 -2.19 -15.52 15.77
N TYR A 224 -1.12 -16.05 15.16
CA TYR A 224 -0.72 -15.73 13.79
C TYR A 224 -0.74 -16.98 12.91
N PRO A 225 -1.78 -17.16 12.09
CA PRO A 225 -1.91 -18.33 11.22
C PRO A 225 -0.99 -18.15 10.01
N LYS A 226 0.10 -18.91 9.94
CA LYS A 226 0.94 -18.99 8.73
C LYS A 226 0.25 -19.85 7.67
N ALA A 227 0.61 -19.64 6.41
CA ALA A 227 0.05 -20.38 5.28
C ALA A 227 -0.03 -21.90 5.56
N GLY A 228 -1.21 -22.47 5.36
CA GLY A 228 -1.52 -23.86 5.64
C GLY A 228 -1.89 -24.19 7.08
N ALA A 229 -1.70 -23.27 8.03
CA ALA A 229 -2.13 -23.45 9.41
C ALA A 229 -3.65 -23.24 9.58
N PRO A 230 -4.26 -23.70 10.67
CA PRO A 230 -5.64 -23.37 11.01
C PRO A 230 -5.84 -21.86 11.14
N ASN A 231 -6.99 -21.37 10.64
CA ASN A 231 -7.42 -19.99 10.81
C ASN A 231 -8.21 -19.78 12.11
N PRO A 232 -8.28 -18.54 12.63
CA PRO A 232 -9.23 -18.22 13.69
C PRO A 232 -10.65 -18.34 13.17
N ILE A 233 -11.56 -18.83 14.02
CA ILE A 233 -12.98 -18.97 13.69
C ILE A 233 -13.66 -17.65 14.00
N ALA A 234 -14.09 -16.92 12.97
CA ALA A 234 -14.85 -15.70 13.11
C ALA A 234 -16.35 -16.00 13.15
N GLU A 235 -17.01 -15.48 14.14
CA GLU A 235 -18.46 -15.48 14.29
C GLU A 235 -18.96 -14.06 14.51
N VAL A 236 -20.22 -13.82 14.15
CA VAL A 236 -20.88 -12.53 14.30
C VAL A 236 -22.10 -12.70 15.17
N PHE A 237 -22.25 -11.83 16.16
CA PHE A 237 -23.41 -11.78 17.03
C PHE A 237 -24.07 -10.42 16.97
N ILE A 238 -25.37 -10.39 17.23
CA ILE A 238 -26.16 -9.17 17.37
C ILE A 238 -26.78 -9.19 18.77
N TYR A 239 -26.54 -8.14 19.54
CA TYR A 239 -27.15 -7.91 20.84
C TYR A 239 -28.22 -6.83 20.73
N ASP A 240 -29.41 -7.13 21.19
CA ASP A 240 -30.55 -6.19 21.26
C ASP A 240 -30.61 -5.58 22.66
N LEU A 241 -30.52 -4.24 22.75
CA LEU A 241 -30.45 -3.54 24.02
C LEU A 241 -31.78 -3.52 24.78
N ASP A 242 -32.90 -3.53 24.06
CA ASP A 242 -34.24 -3.49 24.67
C ASP A 242 -34.61 -4.85 25.26
N THR A 243 -34.43 -5.91 24.50
CA THR A 243 -34.80 -7.28 24.88
C THR A 243 -33.72 -8.03 25.61
N LYS A 244 -32.47 -7.54 25.61
CA LYS A 244 -31.25 -8.20 26.15
C LYS A 244 -30.96 -9.55 25.50
N LYS A 245 -31.53 -9.84 24.33
CA LYS A 245 -31.29 -11.07 23.57
C LYS A 245 -30.08 -10.97 22.69
N MET A 246 -29.38 -12.08 22.54
CA MET A 246 -28.26 -12.25 21.63
C MET A 246 -28.64 -13.21 20.53
N VAL A 247 -28.35 -12.83 19.28
CA VAL A 247 -28.60 -13.64 18.09
C VAL A 247 -27.26 -13.91 17.41
N GLN A 248 -26.94 -15.17 17.19
CA GLN A 248 -25.80 -15.55 16.36
C GLN A 248 -26.20 -15.45 14.89
N VAL A 249 -25.36 -14.77 14.10
CA VAL A 249 -25.55 -14.64 12.65
C VAL A 249 -25.01 -15.91 11.97
N ASP A 250 -25.85 -16.58 11.20
CA ASP A 250 -25.46 -17.77 10.44
C ASP A 250 -24.72 -17.38 9.14
N VAL A 251 -23.46 -16.97 9.32
CA VAL A 251 -22.61 -16.52 8.22
C VAL A 251 -22.16 -17.64 7.28
N ARG A 252 -22.48 -18.90 7.59
CA ARG A 252 -22.10 -20.11 6.84
C ARG A 252 -23.27 -20.92 6.29
N ASP A 253 -24.48 -20.40 6.40
CA ASP A 253 -25.73 -21.04 5.93
C ASP A 253 -25.89 -22.46 6.52
N GLY A 254 -25.66 -22.60 7.84
CA GLY A 254 -25.75 -23.85 8.58
C GLY A 254 -24.61 -24.83 8.34
N LYS A 255 -23.58 -24.47 7.59
CA LYS A 255 -22.43 -25.34 7.27
C LYS A 255 -21.34 -25.22 8.32
N PRO A 256 -20.51 -26.28 8.51
CA PRO A 256 -19.37 -26.23 9.41
C PRO A 256 -18.30 -25.28 8.93
N PHE A 257 -17.33 -24.95 9.82
CA PHE A 257 -16.16 -24.15 9.47
C PHE A 257 -15.14 -25.00 8.66
N GLU A 258 -15.20 -24.91 7.35
CA GLU A 258 -14.34 -25.64 6.42
C GLU A 258 -13.75 -24.73 5.35
N ASN A 259 -12.69 -25.19 4.67
CA ASN A 259 -11.95 -24.39 3.67
C ASN A 259 -12.82 -24.02 2.45
N SER A 260 -13.72 -24.89 2.02
CA SER A 260 -14.58 -24.69 0.86
C SER A 260 -15.81 -23.82 1.14
N VAL A 261 -16.17 -23.64 2.42
CA VAL A 261 -17.41 -22.98 2.83
C VAL A 261 -17.26 -21.46 2.76
N VAL A 262 -18.19 -20.78 2.08
CA VAL A 262 -18.33 -19.34 2.12
C VAL A 262 -18.78 -18.94 3.54
N GLY A 263 -18.10 -17.94 4.13
CA GLY A 263 -18.18 -17.62 5.54
C GLY A 263 -17.00 -18.17 6.35
N HIS A 264 -15.98 -18.74 5.65
CA HIS A 264 -14.67 -18.99 6.26
C HIS A 264 -14.05 -17.67 6.72
N TYR A 265 -14.09 -16.63 5.87
CA TYR A 265 -13.80 -15.24 6.25
C TYR A 265 -15.08 -14.40 6.14
N VAL A 266 -15.32 -13.56 7.16
CA VAL A 266 -16.47 -12.64 7.23
C VAL A 266 -15.96 -11.27 7.64
N TYR A 267 -16.22 -10.25 6.83
CA TYR A 267 -15.62 -8.92 7.01
C TYR A 267 -16.48 -7.82 6.38
N ARG A 268 -16.07 -6.55 6.52
CA ARG A 268 -16.80 -5.36 6.02
C ARG A 268 -18.25 -5.34 6.50
N ILE A 269 -18.42 -5.57 7.79
CA ILE A 269 -19.73 -5.58 8.43
C ILE A 269 -20.26 -4.15 8.52
N SER A 270 -21.52 -3.98 8.20
CA SER A 270 -22.26 -2.72 8.31
C SER A 270 -23.75 -2.99 8.44
N TRP A 271 -24.54 -1.99 8.79
CA TRP A 271 -25.99 -2.05 8.77
C TRP A 271 -26.52 -1.45 7.48
N SER A 272 -27.69 -1.94 7.02
CA SER A 272 -28.49 -1.24 6.00
C SER A 272 -28.89 0.15 6.54
N ALA A 273 -29.17 1.09 5.64
CA ALA A 273 -29.46 2.48 6.02
C ALA A 273 -30.66 2.60 6.98
N ASP A 274 -31.64 1.71 6.83
CA ASP A 274 -32.84 1.62 7.69
C ASP A 274 -32.63 0.74 8.94
N GLY A 275 -31.47 0.08 9.07
CA GLY A 275 -31.15 -0.82 10.19
C GLY A 275 -31.87 -2.15 10.16
N SER A 276 -32.59 -2.49 9.09
CA SER A 276 -33.37 -3.71 8.98
C SER A 276 -32.56 -4.97 8.74
N GLU A 277 -31.35 -4.84 8.20
CA GLU A 277 -30.45 -5.95 7.87
C GLU A 277 -29.00 -5.63 8.27
N LEU A 278 -28.27 -6.67 8.67
CA LEU A 278 -26.81 -6.62 8.83
C LEU A 278 -26.15 -7.06 7.52
N LEU A 279 -25.33 -6.21 6.94
CA LEU A 279 -24.63 -6.45 5.68
C LEU A 279 -23.20 -6.91 5.96
N CYS A 280 -22.70 -7.87 5.19
CA CYS A 280 -21.33 -8.34 5.31
C CYS A 280 -20.77 -8.88 4.00
N HIS A 281 -19.45 -8.89 3.87
CA HIS A 281 -18.74 -9.67 2.86
C HIS A 281 -18.30 -11.00 3.47
N ARG A 282 -18.40 -12.08 2.71
CA ARG A 282 -17.94 -13.40 3.15
C ARG A 282 -17.29 -14.17 2.00
N THR A 283 -16.23 -14.91 2.29
CA THR A 283 -15.51 -15.73 1.30
C THR A 283 -15.24 -17.13 1.81
N ASN A 284 -14.96 -18.07 0.91
CA ASN A 284 -14.29 -19.31 1.26
C ASN A 284 -12.80 -19.05 1.56
N ARG A 285 -12.06 -20.02 2.11
CA ARG A 285 -10.63 -19.89 2.45
C ARG A 285 -9.77 -19.54 1.24
N ARG A 286 -10.07 -20.12 0.07
CA ARG A 286 -9.36 -19.91 -1.20
C ARG A 286 -9.59 -18.50 -1.76
N GLN A 287 -10.61 -17.80 -1.28
CA GLN A 287 -10.98 -16.45 -1.73
C GLN A 287 -11.28 -16.35 -3.23
N ASN A 288 -11.68 -17.44 -3.84
CA ASN A 288 -12.12 -17.50 -5.23
C ASN A 288 -13.63 -17.45 -5.40
N ILE A 289 -14.36 -17.47 -4.27
CA ILE A 289 -15.77 -17.24 -4.15
C ILE A 289 -16.00 -16.18 -3.07
N MET A 290 -16.69 -15.09 -3.42
CA MET A 290 -17.02 -14.01 -2.49
C MET A 290 -18.49 -13.65 -2.62
N GLU A 291 -19.13 -13.40 -1.49
CA GLU A 291 -20.49 -12.92 -1.42
C GLU A 291 -20.60 -11.62 -0.64
N PHE A 292 -21.38 -10.69 -1.15
CA PHE A 292 -21.99 -9.62 -0.38
C PHE A 292 -23.35 -10.11 0.06
N SER A 293 -23.60 -10.12 1.37
CA SER A 293 -24.75 -10.78 2.00
C SER A 293 -25.50 -9.85 2.93
N ALA A 294 -26.81 -10.09 3.08
CA ALA A 294 -27.66 -9.45 4.07
C ALA A 294 -28.17 -10.51 5.05
N CYS A 295 -28.15 -10.20 6.36
CA CYS A 295 -28.52 -11.08 7.43
C CYS A 295 -29.64 -10.43 8.27
N ASN A 296 -30.69 -11.20 8.55
CA ASN A 296 -31.80 -10.78 9.38
C ASN A 296 -31.39 -10.71 10.86
N PRO A 297 -31.49 -9.56 11.52
CA PRO A 297 -30.99 -9.39 12.89
C PRO A 297 -31.80 -10.15 13.96
N GLU A 298 -33.04 -10.58 13.66
CA GLU A 298 -33.88 -11.31 14.60
C GLU A 298 -33.68 -12.83 14.54
N THR A 299 -33.34 -13.34 13.36
CA THR A 299 -33.23 -14.79 13.11
C THR A 299 -31.78 -15.24 12.89
N GLY A 300 -30.87 -14.32 12.63
CA GLY A 300 -29.48 -14.58 12.24
C GLY A 300 -29.31 -15.15 10.84
N LYS A 301 -30.38 -15.44 10.09
CA LYS A 301 -30.30 -16.04 8.75
C LYS A 301 -29.78 -15.05 7.73
N CYS A 302 -28.85 -15.48 6.89
CA CYS A 302 -28.26 -14.70 5.82
C CYS A 302 -28.75 -15.14 4.44
N ARG A 303 -28.66 -14.23 3.49
CA ARG A 303 -28.85 -14.47 2.04
C ARG A 303 -27.79 -13.74 1.26
N ALA A 304 -27.31 -14.31 0.17
CA ALA A 304 -26.45 -13.61 -0.75
C ALA A 304 -27.23 -12.54 -1.53
N ILE A 305 -26.65 -11.35 -1.65
CA ILE A 305 -27.10 -10.25 -2.51
C ILE A 305 -26.36 -10.31 -3.84
N VAL A 306 -25.02 -10.34 -3.78
CA VAL A 306 -24.15 -10.50 -4.95
C VAL A 306 -23.18 -11.63 -4.66
N ARG A 307 -22.98 -12.51 -5.65
CA ARG A 307 -21.98 -13.58 -5.59
C ARG A 307 -21.00 -13.42 -6.76
N GLU A 308 -19.72 -13.38 -6.42
CA GLU A 308 -18.61 -13.33 -7.35
C GLU A 308 -17.82 -14.64 -7.31
N GLU A 309 -17.49 -15.20 -8.46
CA GLU A 309 -16.67 -16.39 -8.58
C GLU A 309 -15.58 -16.17 -9.63
N TRP A 310 -14.34 -16.49 -9.26
CA TRP A 310 -13.23 -16.55 -10.18
C TRP A 310 -12.39 -17.79 -9.88
N LEU A 311 -12.89 -18.94 -10.33
CA LEU A 311 -12.30 -20.25 -10.01
C LEU A 311 -10.86 -20.45 -10.49
N PRO A 312 -10.40 -19.79 -11.59
CA PRO A 312 -8.98 -19.92 -12.00
C PRO A 312 -7.97 -19.38 -10.99
N SER A 313 -8.35 -18.41 -10.13
CA SER A 313 -7.45 -17.84 -9.14
C SER A 313 -8.21 -17.29 -7.92
N TRP A 314 -8.32 -16.00 -7.73
CA TRP A 314 -9.01 -15.35 -6.60
C TRP A 314 -9.97 -14.25 -7.10
N THR A 315 -10.98 -13.91 -6.31
CA THR A 315 -11.87 -12.76 -6.55
C THR A 315 -11.29 -11.48 -5.93
N ASP A 316 -11.74 -10.31 -6.41
CA ASP A 316 -11.55 -9.07 -5.64
C ASP A 316 -12.37 -9.17 -4.33
N ASN A 317 -11.69 -9.26 -3.20
CA ASN A 317 -12.33 -9.35 -1.88
C ASN A 317 -12.77 -7.99 -1.32
N SER A 318 -12.51 -6.91 -2.03
CA SER A 318 -12.81 -5.54 -1.64
C SER A 318 -13.32 -4.71 -2.82
N PRO A 319 -14.33 -5.20 -3.57
CA PRO A 319 -14.84 -4.48 -4.73
C PRO A 319 -15.35 -3.09 -4.35
N ALA A 320 -15.17 -2.14 -5.26
CA ALA A 320 -15.77 -0.82 -5.09
C ALA A 320 -17.28 -0.93 -5.09
N MET A 321 -17.91 -0.33 -4.09
CA MET A 321 -19.37 -0.31 -3.93
C MET A 321 -19.82 1.07 -3.47
N GLN A 322 -20.91 1.58 -4.07
CA GLN A 322 -21.49 2.85 -3.66
C GLN A 322 -23.02 2.74 -3.65
N PHE A 323 -23.64 2.92 -2.49
CA PHE A 323 -25.08 3.03 -2.37
C PHE A 323 -25.61 4.32 -3.02
N LEU A 324 -26.80 4.23 -3.61
CA LEU A 324 -27.58 5.37 -4.03
C LEU A 324 -28.28 6.00 -2.81
N LYS A 325 -28.84 7.20 -3.00
CA LYS A 325 -29.52 7.98 -1.92
C LYS A 325 -30.68 7.23 -1.26
N ASP A 326 -31.30 6.30 -1.99
CA ASP A 326 -32.40 5.48 -1.47
C ASP A 326 -31.94 4.44 -0.43
N GLY A 327 -30.62 4.23 -0.29
CA GLY A 327 -30.03 3.25 0.62
C GLY A 327 -30.34 1.79 0.28
N LYS A 328 -30.95 1.53 -0.89
CA LYS A 328 -31.38 0.21 -1.34
C LYS A 328 -30.69 -0.26 -2.61
N ARG A 329 -30.46 0.64 -3.57
CA ARG A 329 -29.70 0.36 -4.79
C ARG A 329 -28.24 0.73 -4.58
N PHE A 330 -27.35 0.01 -5.24
CA PHE A 330 -25.92 0.28 -5.17
C PHE A 330 -25.22 -0.09 -6.47
N ILE A 331 -24.16 0.66 -6.79
CA ILE A 331 -23.21 0.35 -7.85
C ILE A 331 -22.18 -0.61 -7.28
N TRP A 332 -21.90 -1.66 -8.04
CA TRP A 332 -20.98 -2.73 -7.69
C TRP A 332 -19.92 -2.91 -8.77
N ALA A 333 -18.64 -2.95 -8.39
CA ALA A 333 -17.55 -3.30 -9.30
C ALA A 333 -17.34 -4.81 -9.34
N SER A 334 -17.24 -5.39 -10.53
CA SER A 334 -17.03 -6.82 -10.71
C SER A 334 -16.03 -7.12 -11.81
N GLU A 335 -15.22 -8.16 -11.62
CA GLU A 335 -14.24 -8.66 -12.59
C GLU A 335 -14.75 -9.93 -13.34
N ARG A 336 -16.05 -10.25 -13.25
CA ARG A 336 -16.67 -11.49 -13.80
C ARG A 336 -16.46 -11.71 -15.28
N THR A 337 -16.23 -10.65 -16.05
CA THR A 337 -15.94 -10.73 -17.50
C THR A 337 -14.42 -10.87 -17.80
N GLY A 338 -13.57 -10.86 -16.77
CA GLY A 338 -12.13 -10.75 -16.89
C GLY A 338 -11.62 -9.30 -16.93
N TRP A 339 -12.55 -8.34 -16.93
CA TRP A 339 -12.30 -6.90 -16.82
C TRP A 339 -13.18 -6.31 -15.74
N ARG A 340 -12.67 -5.36 -14.97
CA ARG A 340 -13.48 -4.68 -13.96
C ARG A 340 -14.49 -3.78 -14.66
N ASN A 341 -15.79 -4.03 -14.36
CA ASN A 341 -16.94 -3.27 -14.86
C ASN A 341 -17.88 -2.92 -13.72
N PHE A 342 -18.79 -1.94 -13.93
CA PHE A 342 -19.79 -1.53 -12.96
C PHE A 342 -21.17 -2.11 -13.29
N TYR A 343 -21.88 -2.49 -12.23
CA TYR A 343 -23.21 -3.08 -12.26
C TYR A 343 -24.10 -2.38 -11.23
N LEU A 344 -25.36 -2.17 -11.54
CA LEU A 344 -26.35 -1.64 -10.60
C LEU A 344 -27.18 -2.79 -10.03
N TYR A 345 -27.14 -2.94 -8.71
CA TYR A 345 -27.92 -3.92 -7.95
C TYR A 345 -28.84 -3.24 -6.96
N ASP A 346 -29.84 -3.97 -6.46
CA ASP A 346 -30.56 -3.64 -5.25
C ASP A 346 -30.27 -4.64 -4.11
N LEU A 347 -30.69 -4.31 -2.89
CA LEU A 347 -30.49 -5.18 -1.72
C LEU A 347 -31.26 -6.50 -1.79
N SER A 348 -32.25 -6.68 -2.71
CA SER A 348 -32.86 -7.99 -2.95
C SER A 348 -31.96 -8.95 -3.74
N GLY A 349 -30.89 -8.44 -4.33
CA GLY A 349 -29.98 -9.16 -5.23
C GLY A 349 -30.37 -9.06 -6.70
N LYS A 350 -31.37 -8.25 -7.03
CA LYS A 350 -31.78 -8.05 -8.43
C LYS A 350 -30.79 -7.15 -9.15
N LEU A 351 -30.23 -7.62 -10.24
CA LEU A 351 -29.46 -6.84 -11.19
C LEU A 351 -30.40 -5.89 -11.95
N GLY A 352 -30.20 -4.59 -11.77
CA GLY A 352 -30.96 -3.53 -12.43
C GLY A 352 -30.41 -3.18 -13.80
N ALA A 353 -29.09 -3.05 -13.92
CA ALA A 353 -28.41 -2.74 -15.17
C ALA A 353 -26.93 -3.16 -15.16
N ASP A 354 -26.42 -3.55 -16.31
CA ASP A 354 -24.99 -3.57 -16.61
C ASP A 354 -24.59 -2.13 -16.98
N LEU A 355 -23.98 -1.40 -16.03
CA LEU A 355 -23.65 0.01 -16.26
C LEU A 355 -22.52 0.18 -17.27
N THR A 356 -21.55 -0.76 -17.26
CA THR A 356 -20.46 -0.79 -18.23
C THR A 356 -20.18 -2.21 -18.71
N ASN A 357 -19.64 -2.33 -19.94
CA ASN A 357 -19.24 -3.62 -20.53
C ASN A 357 -18.00 -3.40 -21.41
N HIS A 358 -16.87 -3.10 -20.75
CA HIS A 358 -15.62 -2.79 -21.43
C HIS A 358 -14.65 -3.96 -21.45
N GLN A 359 -13.75 -3.95 -22.43
CA GLN A 359 -12.54 -4.79 -22.48
C GLN A 359 -11.30 -4.01 -21.98
N PHE A 360 -11.53 -3.12 -21.01
CA PHE A 360 -10.54 -2.41 -20.19
C PHE A 360 -11.15 -2.18 -18.80
N GLU A 361 -10.34 -1.85 -17.82
CA GLU A 361 -10.82 -1.72 -16.44
C GLU A 361 -11.45 -0.36 -16.18
N VAL A 362 -12.63 -0.35 -15.57
CA VAL A 362 -13.10 0.82 -14.82
C VAL A 362 -12.30 0.94 -13.53
N ALA A 363 -12.10 2.16 -13.07
CA ALA A 363 -11.27 2.43 -11.88
C ALA A 363 -12.14 2.94 -10.71
N ASN A 364 -12.52 4.19 -10.76
CA ASN A 364 -13.17 4.88 -9.66
C ASN A 364 -14.51 5.48 -10.10
N ILE A 365 -15.51 5.39 -9.23
CA ILE A 365 -16.70 6.23 -9.31
C ILE A 365 -16.30 7.65 -8.95
N VAL A 366 -16.57 8.61 -9.83
CA VAL A 366 -16.30 10.04 -9.59
C VAL A 366 -17.53 10.70 -8.99
N ARG A 367 -18.70 10.48 -9.60
CA ARG A 367 -19.96 11.07 -9.16
C ARG A 367 -21.14 10.22 -9.64
N VAL A 368 -22.14 10.10 -8.79
CA VAL A 368 -23.48 9.62 -9.17
C VAL A 368 -24.42 10.81 -9.12
N ASP A 369 -24.99 11.17 -10.25
CA ASP A 369 -26.05 12.15 -10.37
C ASP A 369 -27.39 11.42 -10.54
N GLU A 370 -28.07 11.20 -9.42
CA GLU A 370 -29.33 10.44 -9.41
C GLU A 370 -30.49 11.19 -10.02
N GLU A 371 -30.47 12.54 -10.00
CA GLU A 371 -31.50 13.38 -10.58
C GLU A 371 -31.44 13.34 -12.11
N ALA A 372 -30.25 13.40 -12.66
CA ALA A 372 -29.98 13.25 -14.09
C ALA A 372 -29.95 11.78 -14.54
N GLY A 373 -29.92 10.83 -13.59
CA GLY A 373 -29.77 9.40 -13.87
C GLY A 373 -28.42 9.03 -14.46
N MET A 374 -27.32 9.67 -14.04
CA MET A 374 -26.00 9.55 -14.65
C MET A 374 -24.94 9.09 -13.65
N LEU A 375 -24.04 8.23 -14.14
CA LEU A 375 -22.78 7.84 -13.48
C LEU A 375 -21.59 8.46 -14.22
N TYR A 376 -20.74 9.17 -13.48
CA TYR A 376 -19.41 9.62 -13.92
C TYR A 376 -18.35 8.74 -13.28
N TYR A 377 -17.43 8.23 -14.09
CA TYR A 377 -16.41 7.30 -13.60
C TYR A 377 -15.12 7.41 -14.39
N LEU A 378 -14.02 6.99 -13.77
CA LEU A 378 -12.73 6.84 -14.43
C LEU A 378 -12.55 5.43 -14.99
N ALA A 379 -11.98 5.34 -16.19
CA ALA A 379 -11.64 4.07 -16.83
C ALA A 379 -10.29 4.14 -17.53
N ARG A 380 -9.63 2.98 -17.68
CA ARG A 380 -8.30 2.84 -18.31
C ARG A 380 -8.43 2.76 -19.84
N SER A 381 -9.07 3.75 -20.44
CA SER A 381 -9.42 3.82 -21.87
C SER A 381 -8.59 4.84 -22.67
N GLY A 382 -7.44 5.26 -22.15
CA GLY A 382 -6.48 6.09 -22.86
C GLY A 382 -5.75 5.34 -23.99
N ASP A 383 -4.77 5.97 -24.60
CA ASP A 383 -3.93 5.35 -25.61
C ASP A 383 -3.03 4.23 -25.05
N ASN A 384 -2.93 4.15 -23.72
CA ASN A 384 -2.41 3.02 -22.99
C ASN A 384 -3.20 2.81 -21.67
N HIS A 385 -3.12 1.60 -21.11
CA HIS A 385 -3.87 1.15 -19.92
C HIS A 385 -3.53 1.91 -18.62
N MET A 386 -2.48 2.72 -18.59
CA MET A 386 -2.10 3.50 -17.40
C MET A 386 -2.82 4.87 -17.37
N LYS A 387 -3.42 5.29 -18.48
CA LYS A 387 -4.10 6.58 -18.61
C LYS A 387 -5.58 6.46 -18.28
N LEU A 388 -5.97 7.09 -17.18
CA LEU A 388 -7.36 7.18 -16.73
C LEU A 388 -8.09 8.25 -17.53
N GLN A 389 -9.31 7.92 -17.96
CA GLN A 389 -10.21 8.76 -18.73
C GLN A 389 -11.54 8.93 -18.00
N LEU A 390 -12.10 10.13 -18.02
CA LEU A 390 -13.46 10.35 -17.53
C LEU A 390 -14.47 9.82 -18.55
N HIS A 391 -15.40 9.02 -18.06
CA HIS A 391 -16.57 8.55 -18.77
C HIS A 391 -17.84 9.00 -18.07
N ARG A 392 -18.94 9.06 -18.85
CA ARG A 392 -20.31 9.24 -18.37
C ARG A 392 -21.20 8.18 -18.98
N VAL A 393 -22.07 7.56 -18.17
CA VAL A 393 -23.07 6.57 -18.61
C VAL A 393 -24.34 6.77 -17.84
N GLY A 394 -25.49 6.45 -18.45
CA GLY A 394 -26.78 6.41 -17.76
C GLY A 394 -26.82 5.32 -16.68
N LEU A 395 -27.59 5.52 -15.61
CA LEU A 395 -27.85 4.48 -14.60
C LEU A 395 -28.67 3.31 -15.17
N ASP A 396 -29.16 3.42 -16.43
CA ASP A 396 -29.74 2.34 -17.22
C ASP A 396 -28.72 1.59 -18.09
N GLY A 397 -27.43 1.93 -17.99
CA GLY A 397 -26.33 1.34 -18.76
C GLY A 397 -26.21 1.86 -20.19
N LYS A 398 -26.98 2.91 -20.58
CA LYS A 398 -26.95 3.43 -21.95
C LYS A 398 -26.17 4.72 -22.07
N GLY A 399 -25.68 5.01 -23.29
CA GLY A 399 -25.07 6.28 -23.65
C GLY A 399 -23.67 6.48 -23.04
N ASP A 400 -22.92 5.40 -22.85
CA ASP A 400 -21.53 5.52 -22.38
C ASP A 400 -20.69 6.36 -23.34
N ARG A 401 -19.97 7.33 -22.79
CA ARG A 401 -19.17 8.26 -23.56
C ARG A 401 -17.92 8.69 -22.77
N ARG A 402 -16.76 8.60 -23.40
CA ARG A 402 -15.53 9.20 -22.91
C ARG A 402 -15.58 10.72 -23.09
N LEU A 403 -15.16 11.50 -22.08
CA LEU A 403 -15.20 12.95 -22.04
C LEU A 403 -13.81 13.61 -22.07
N THR A 404 -12.72 12.84 -21.98
CA THR A 404 -11.35 13.34 -21.88
C THR A 404 -10.47 12.85 -23.03
N ASP A 405 -9.35 13.53 -23.26
CA ASP A 405 -8.38 13.23 -24.32
C ASP A 405 -7.55 11.97 -23.96
N PRO A 406 -7.58 10.92 -24.80
CA PRO A 406 -6.84 9.67 -24.54
C PRO A 406 -5.33 9.82 -24.47
N ALA A 407 -4.78 10.91 -24.99
CA ALA A 407 -3.35 11.18 -24.97
C ALA A 407 -2.81 11.51 -23.58
N PHE A 408 -3.69 11.86 -22.62
CA PHE A 408 -3.32 12.23 -21.27
C PHE A 408 -3.93 11.27 -20.22
N ASN A 409 -3.34 11.24 -19.06
CA ASN A 409 -3.93 10.69 -17.84
C ASN A 409 -4.63 11.83 -17.09
N HIS A 410 -5.84 11.58 -16.60
CA HIS A 410 -6.72 12.60 -16.04
C HIS A 410 -7.04 12.33 -14.57
N ALA A 411 -7.02 13.41 -13.79
CA ALA A 411 -7.68 13.48 -12.48
C ALA A 411 -8.80 14.53 -12.60
N VAL A 412 -10.02 14.17 -12.19
CA VAL A 412 -11.19 15.00 -12.48
C VAL A 412 -12.04 15.24 -11.24
N ASP A 413 -12.72 16.39 -11.21
CA ASP A 413 -13.72 16.75 -10.21
C ASP A 413 -14.96 17.33 -10.92
N VAL A 414 -16.08 16.60 -10.86
CA VAL A 414 -17.32 16.94 -11.57
C VAL A 414 -18.19 17.87 -10.71
N ALA A 415 -18.62 18.99 -11.29
CA ALA A 415 -19.48 19.97 -10.65
C ALA A 415 -20.81 19.35 -10.13
N PRO A 416 -21.38 19.88 -9.04
CA PRO A 416 -22.64 19.39 -8.49
C PRO A 416 -23.80 19.33 -9.49
N ASP A 417 -23.86 20.24 -10.45
CA ASP A 417 -24.88 20.29 -11.49
C ASP A 417 -24.58 19.44 -12.74
N GLY A 418 -23.43 18.76 -12.76
CA GLY A 418 -22.99 17.91 -13.88
C GLY A 418 -22.68 18.66 -15.18
N LYS A 419 -22.73 20.01 -15.20
CA LYS A 419 -22.53 20.80 -16.44
C LYS A 419 -21.06 21.05 -16.76
N HIS A 420 -20.18 20.99 -15.77
CA HIS A 420 -18.75 21.22 -15.91
C HIS A 420 -17.96 20.23 -15.07
N PHE A 421 -16.70 20.12 -15.37
CA PHE A 421 -15.73 19.45 -14.50
C PHE A 421 -14.36 20.14 -14.59
N ILE A 422 -13.61 20.03 -13.50
CA ILE A 422 -12.17 20.36 -13.48
C ILE A 422 -11.43 19.14 -13.97
N ASP A 423 -10.53 19.34 -14.92
CA ASP A 423 -9.66 18.32 -15.50
C ASP A 423 -8.19 18.67 -15.26
N VAL A 424 -7.45 17.77 -14.60
CA VAL A 424 -6.01 17.83 -14.44
C VAL A 424 -5.37 16.81 -15.38
N ALA A 425 -4.95 17.26 -16.55
CA ALA A 425 -4.37 16.44 -17.60
C ALA A 425 -2.84 16.41 -17.50
N GLN A 426 -2.22 15.22 -17.56
CA GLN A 426 -0.79 15.02 -17.45
C GLN A 426 -0.33 13.71 -18.08
N THR A 427 1.00 13.52 -18.22
CA THR A 427 1.62 12.23 -18.49
C THR A 427 2.86 12.07 -17.60
N HIS A 428 3.56 10.92 -17.69
CA HIS A 428 4.82 10.71 -16.96
C HIS A 428 5.87 11.81 -17.21
N ASN A 429 5.89 12.43 -18.39
CA ASN A 429 6.85 13.45 -18.80
C ASN A 429 6.24 14.83 -19.11
N SER A 430 4.90 14.95 -19.13
CA SER A 430 4.18 16.21 -19.31
C SER A 430 3.57 16.62 -17.98
N PRO A 431 4.03 17.74 -17.38
CA PRO A 431 3.51 18.18 -16.10
C PRO A 431 2.05 18.61 -16.19
N PRO A 432 1.29 18.62 -15.08
CA PRO A 432 -0.14 18.83 -15.09
C PRO A 432 -0.55 20.21 -15.61
N ILE A 433 -1.68 20.21 -16.32
CA ILE A 433 -2.43 21.40 -16.73
C ILE A 433 -3.84 21.24 -16.18
N THR A 434 -4.34 22.24 -15.48
CA THR A 434 -5.73 22.27 -15.00
C THR A 434 -6.62 23.04 -15.96
N ARG A 435 -7.75 22.43 -16.34
CA ARG A 435 -8.73 22.97 -17.27
C ARG A 435 -10.12 22.95 -16.67
N LEU A 436 -10.95 23.92 -17.04
CA LEU A 436 -12.40 23.87 -16.91
C LEU A 436 -12.96 23.28 -18.21
N VAL A 437 -13.75 22.23 -18.09
CA VAL A 437 -14.31 21.49 -19.23
C VAL A 437 -15.83 21.40 -19.06
N ASP A 438 -16.58 21.51 -20.17
CA ASP A 438 -18.04 21.34 -20.14
C ASP A 438 -18.48 19.85 -20.13
N ALA A 439 -19.79 19.64 -19.96
CA ALA A 439 -20.38 18.28 -19.88
C ALA A 439 -20.17 17.43 -21.15
N ASP A 440 -19.78 18.04 -22.26
CA ASP A 440 -19.52 17.36 -23.53
C ASP A 440 -18.05 17.08 -23.79
N GLY A 441 -17.17 17.48 -22.85
CA GLY A 441 -15.73 17.28 -22.95
C GLY A 441 -15.00 18.39 -23.68
N LYS A 442 -15.66 19.53 -23.98
CA LYS A 442 -15.03 20.68 -24.61
C LYS A 442 -14.35 21.55 -23.56
N ILE A 443 -13.10 21.87 -23.79
CA ILE A 443 -12.33 22.79 -22.92
C ILE A 443 -12.96 24.18 -23.00
N VAL A 444 -13.42 24.69 -21.86
CA VAL A 444 -13.95 26.02 -21.67
C VAL A 444 -12.83 27.03 -21.43
N GLU A 445 -11.88 26.64 -20.58
CA GLU A 445 -10.74 27.50 -20.22
C GLU A 445 -9.58 26.67 -19.66
N GLU A 446 -8.36 27.11 -19.90
CA GLU A 446 -7.15 26.63 -19.25
C GLU A 446 -6.85 27.49 -18.03
N LEU A 447 -7.06 26.92 -16.83
CA LEU A 447 -6.99 27.63 -15.56
C LEU A 447 -5.56 27.82 -15.05
N LEU A 448 -4.74 26.77 -15.20
CA LEU A 448 -3.36 26.81 -14.70
C LEU A 448 -2.46 25.80 -15.45
N LYS A 449 -1.31 26.28 -15.91
CA LYS A 449 -0.20 25.47 -16.43
C LYS A 449 0.90 25.31 -15.39
N SER A 450 1.62 24.20 -15.47
CA SER A 450 2.87 24.03 -14.74
C SER A 450 3.97 24.97 -15.27
N ASP A 451 4.75 25.53 -14.34
CA ASP A 451 5.96 26.29 -14.67
C ASP A 451 7.19 25.37 -14.57
N THR A 452 7.84 25.14 -15.71
CA THR A 452 9.05 24.30 -15.82
C THR A 452 10.34 25.12 -15.95
N THR A 453 10.29 26.44 -15.80
CA THR A 453 11.44 27.33 -16.03
C THR A 453 12.69 26.87 -15.29
N LYS A 454 12.56 26.53 -13.99
CA LYS A 454 13.68 26.04 -13.19
C LYS A 454 14.14 24.64 -13.63
N PHE A 455 13.23 23.77 -14.03
CA PHE A 455 13.56 22.44 -14.57
C PHE A 455 14.45 22.55 -15.82
N ASP A 456 14.11 23.47 -16.74
CA ASP A 456 14.83 23.71 -17.98
C ASP A 456 16.18 24.40 -17.71
N GLN A 457 16.23 25.35 -16.78
CA GLN A 457 17.50 26.00 -16.33
C GLN A 457 18.48 24.99 -15.72
N LEU A 458 17.96 24.01 -14.93
CA LEU A 458 18.77 22.94 -14.36
C LEU A 458 19.14 21.87 -15.39
N LYS A 459 18.65 21.96 -16.62
CA LYS A 459 18.87 21.01 -17.74
C LYS A 459 18.47 19.57 -17.35
N LEU A 460 17.43 19.42 -16.54
CA LEU A 460 16.96 18.11 -16.11
C LEU A 460 16.39 17.33 -17.30
N LYS A 461 16.72 16.05 -17.36
CA LYS A 461 16.16 15.16 -18.37
C LYS A 461 14.80 14.63 -17.91
N ARG A 462 13.80 14.67 -18.80
CA ARG A 462 12.48 14.09 -18.53
C ARG A 462 12.58 12.58 -18.38
N VAL A 463 11.74 12.01 -17.52
CA VAL A 463 11.64 10.56 -17.31
C VAL A 463 11.13 9.92 -18.61
N GLU A 464 11.75 8.81 -19.00
CA GLU A 464 11.38 8.05 -20.19
C GLU A 464 10.45 6.90 -19.84
N LEU A 465 9.31 6.78 -20.53
CA LEU A 465 8.48 5.59 -20.50
C LEU A 465 9.08 4.56 -21.46
N ILE A 466 9.53 3.44 -20.94
CA ILE A 466 10.07 2.33 -21.72
C ILE A 466 9.01 1.22 -21.89
N LYS A 467 9.06 0.53 -23.01
CA LYS A 467 8.24 -0.65 -23.33
C LYS A 467 9.16 -1.83 -23.61
N TYR A 468 8.82 -2.98 -23.05
CA TYR A 468 9.58 -4.21 -23.24
C TYR A 468 8.68 -5.43 -23.18
N LYS A 469 9.19 -6.57 -23.62
CA LYS A 469 8.49 -7.86 -23.51
C LYS A 469 8.78 -8.50 -22.15
N ALA A 470 7.74 -9.04 -21.52
CA ALA A 470 7.86 -9.88 -20.34
C ALA A 470 8.73 -11.12 -20.62
N ALA A 471 9.06 -11.88 -19.59
CA ALA A 471 9.85 -13.11 -19.73
C ALA A 471 9.16 -14.18 -20.58
N ASP A 472 7.84 -14.10 -20.79
CA ASP A 472 7.11 -14.97 -21.73
C ASP A 472 7.34 -14.63 -23.21
N GLY A 473 8.03 -13.52 -23.52
CA GLY A 473 8.31 -13.05 -24.88
C GLY A 473 7.09 -12.44 -25.59
N VAL A 474 5.91 -12.45 -25.00
CA VAL A 474 4.64 -12.05 -25.65
C VAL A 474 4.05 -10.79 -24.99
N THR A 475 3.92 -10.79 -23.67
CA THR A 475 3.26 -9.72 -22.92
C THR A 475 4.05 -8.41 -22.98
N ASP A 476 3.39 -7.32 -23.39
CA ASP A 476 3.98 -5.97 -23.34
C ASP A 476 3.94 -5.43 -21.91
N LEU A 477 5.10 -5.04 -21.41
CA LEU A 477 5.28 -4.41 -20.11
C LEU A 477 5.89 -3.01 -20.27
N HIS A 478 5.76 -2.18 -19.23
CA HIS A 478 6.27 -0.83 -19.22
C HIS A 478 7.16 -0.58 -18.00
N GLY A 479 7.99 0.45 -18.10
CA GLY A 479 8.81 0.91 -17.01
C GLY A 479 9.11 2.40 -17.16
N LEU A 480 9.60 3.01 -16.11
CA LEU A 480 10.14 4.37 -16.13
C LEU A 480 11.64 4.32 -15.98
N LEU A 481 12.35 5.10 -16.80
CA LEU A 481 13.80 5.25 -16.73
C LEU A 481 14.14 6.71 -16.40
N HIS A 482 14.89 6.89 -15.31
CA HIS A 482 15.31 8.18 -14.77
C HIS A 482 16.81 8.39 -15.02
N PHE A 483 17.18 9.63 -15.30
CA PHE A 483 18.52 10.06 -15.67
C PHE A 483 19.08 11.07 -14.67
N PRO A 484 20.39 11.11 -14.44
CA PRO A 484 21.02 12.17 -13.67
C PRO A 484 20.97 13.52 -14.42
N SER A 485 21.02 14.62 -13.68
CA SER A 485 21.00 15.97 -14.25
C SER A 485 22.19 16.24 -15.20
N ASN A 486 23.32 15.59 -14.97
CA ASN A 486 24.54 15.66 -15.79
C ASN A 486 24.70 14.45 -16.74
N PHE A 487 23.58 13.91 -17.23
CA PHE A 487 23.58 12.76 -18.13
C PHE A 487 24.36 13.01 -19.41
N ASP A 488 25.31 12.12 -19.73
CA ASP A 488 26.07 12.07 -20.96
C ASP A 488 25.80 10.72 -21.68
N PRO A 489 25.23 10.71 -22.90
CA PRO A 489 24.93 9.49 -23.64
C PRO A 489 26.16 8.68 -24.05
N ASN A 490 27.35 9.27 -24.01
CA ASN A 490 28.62 8.59 -24.33
C ASN A 490 29.27 7.92 -23.14
N ARG A 491 28.74 8.12 -21.94
CA ARG A 491 29.21 7.50 -20.68
C ARG A 491 28.35 6.30 -20.32
N LYS A 492 28.97 5.24 -19.80
CA LYS A 492 28.25 4.08 -19.22
C LYS A 492 27.91 4.31 -17.75
N TYR A 493 26.65 4.05 -17.40
CA TYR A 493 26.12 4.21 -16.07
C TYR A 493 25.72 2.87 -15.46
N PRO A 494 25.97 2.64 -14.16
CA PRO A 494 25.32 1.57 -13.42
C PRO A 494 23.81 1.81 -13.32
N LEU A 495 23.04 0.74 -13.29
CA LEU A 495 21.57 0.78 -13.19
C LEU A 495 21.12 0.37 -11.79
N LEU A 496 20.20 1.10 -11.18
CA LEU A 496 19.45 0.71 -10.00
C LEU A 496 17.98 0.47 -10.37
N VAL A 497 17.44 -0.68 -9.96
CA VAL A 497 16.00 -0.96 -10.07
C VAL A 497 15.36 -0.75 -8.71
N SER A 498 14.43 0.21 -8.63
CA SER A 498 13.55 0.39 -7.48
C SER A 498 12.33 -0.49 -7.67
N VAL A 499 12.15 -1.50 -6.84
CA VAL A 499 11.15 -2.54 -7.06
C VAL A 499 10.17 -2.71 -5.89
N TYR A 500 8.93 -3.02 -6.22
CA TYR A 500 7.99 -3.68 -5.31
C TYR A 500 7.53 -5.01 -5.91
N ALA A 501 6.96 -5.02 -7.11
CA ALA A 501 6.53 -6.16 -7.91
C ALA A 501 5.45 -7.06 -7.27
N GLY A 502 4.87 -6.67 -6.14
CA GLY A 502 3.78 -7.43 -5.51
C GLY A 502 2.50 -7.42 -6.35
N PRO A 503 1.53 -8.29 -6.03
CA PRO A 503 0.25 -8.36 -6.76
C PRO A 503 -0.44 -7.01 -6.90
N ALA A 504 -0.93 -6.71 -8.09
CA ALA A 504 -1.62 -5.47 -8.48
C ALA A 504 -0.81 -4.17 -8.27
N THR A 505 0.54 -4.25 -8.32
CA THR A 505 1.41 -3.07 -8.21
C THR A 505 2.13 -2.75 -9.52
N ASN A 506 2.25 -1.46 -9.82
CA ASN A 506 2.80 -0.96 -11.08
C ASN A 506 4.15 -0.27 -10.86
N GLY A 507 5.15 -0.58 -11.68
CA GLY A 507 6.41 0.14 -11.77
C GLY A 507 6.30 1.38 -12.66
N ALA A 508 5.46 1.31 -13.71
CA ALA A 508 5.19 2.40 -14.62
C ALA A 508 3.88 3.13 -14.32
N ARG A 509 3.82 4.42 -14.64
CA ARG A 509 2.64 5.26 -14.46
C ARG A 509 2.66 6.46 -15.41
N GLU A 510 1.49 6.96 -15.74
CA GLU A 510 1.31 8.16 -16.57
C GLU A 510 0.97 9.41 -15.73
N THR A 511 1.55 9.50 -14.54
CA THR A 511 1.52 10.70 -13.70
C THR A 511 2.87 11.36 -13.76
N PHE A 512 2.89 12.70 -13.89
CA PHE A 512 4.13 13.46 -14.00
C PHE A 512 5.10 13.11 -12.87
N THR A 513 6.33 12.83 -13.28
CA THR A 513 7.35 12.32 -12.38
C THR A 513 8.66 13.07 -12.62
N LEU A 514 9.20 13.67 -11.56
CA LEU A 514 10.53 14.26 -11.56
C LEU A 514 11.62 13.17 -11.62
N PRO A 515 12.82 13.49 -12.08
CA PRO A 515 13.96 12.57 -12.00
C PRO A 515 14.15 12.03 -10.58
N HIS A 516 14.45 10.75 -10.48
CA HIS A 516 14.67 10.10 -9.19
C HIS A 516 15.97 10.60 -8.56
N LEU A 517 15.95 11.04 -7.29
CA LEU A 517 17.10 11.68 -6.65
C LEU A 517 18.35 10.80 -6.61
N LEU A 518 18.20 9.49 -6.54
CA LEU A 518 19.34 8.56 -6.51
C LEU A 518 20.16 8.58 -7.83
N THR A 519 19.59 9.12 -8.93
CA THR A 519 20.35 9.29 -10.16
C THR A 519 21.54 10.23 -9.98
N GLU A 520 21.44 11.16 -9.04
CA GLU A 520 22.49 12.17 -8.80
C GLU A 520 23.77 11.60 -8.17
N TYR A 521 23.72 10.34 -7.69
CA TYR A 521 24.92 9.58 -7.36
C TYR A 521 25.65 8.99 -8.58
N GLY A 522 25.16 9.27 -9.80
CA GLY A 522 25.76 8.79 -11.05
C GLY A 522 25.18 7.43 -11.51
N PHE A 523 23.95 7.11 -11.12
CA PHE A 523 23.21 5.94 -11.57
C PHE A 523 22.12 6.33 -12.59
N LEU A 524 21.69 5.36 -13.40
CA LEU A 524 20.33 5.34 -13.92
C LEU A 524 19.43 4.67 -12.91
N VAL A 525 18.18 5.09 -12.79
CA VAL A 525 17.20 4.43 -11.94
C VAL A 525 16.02 3.99 -12.79
N ALA A 526 15.60 2.73 -12.66
CA ALA A 526 14.42 2.20 -13.33
C ALA A 526 13.38 1.71 -12.32
N THR A 527 12.11 1.87 -12.67
CA THR A 527 10.98 1.15 -12.06
C THR A 527 10.28 0.37 -13.16
N LEU A 528 10.07 -0.91 -12.96
CA LEU A 528 9.64 -1.84 -14.00
C LEU A 528 8.33 -2.52 -13.60
N ASP A 529 7.39 -2.66 -14.55
CA ASP A 529 6.22 -3.52 -14.38
C ASP A 529 6.64 -4.99 -14.38
N SER A 530 5.73 -5.82 -13.97
CA SER A 530 5.72 -7.27 -14.22
C SER A 530 4.29 -7.69 -14.56
N ARG A 531 4.07 -8.94 -14.89
CA ARG A 531 2.71 -9.47 -15.12
C ARG A 531 1.83 -9.43 -13.86
N SER A 532 2.40 -9.09 -12.69
CA SER A 532 1.65 -8.75 -11.48
C SER A 532 1.02 -7.35 -11.49
N ALA A 533 1.32 -6.50 -12.48
CA ALA A 533 0.82 -5.13 -12.53
C ALA A 533 -0.68 -5.08 -12.85
N SER A 534 -1.40 -4.12 -12.19
CA SER A 534 -2.82 -3.89 -12.40
C SER A 534 -3.12 -3.12 -13.69
N GLY A 535 -4.41 -3.09 -14.07
CA GLY A 535 -4.89 -2.31 -15.22
C GLY A 535 -4.87 -3.05 -16.55
N ARG A 536 -4.51 -4.35 -16.53
CA ARG A 536 -4.39 -5.20 -17.72
C ARG A 536 -5.45 -6.30 -17.78
N GLY A 537 -6.44 -6.22 -16.91
CA GLY A 537 -7.47 -7.22 -16.72
C GLY A 537 -7.07 -8.34 -15.76
N LYS A 538 -8.09 -9.02 -15.24
CA LYS A 538 -7.93 -10.08 -14.24
C LYS A 538 -7.08 -11.25 -14.72
N ARG A 539 -7.23 -11.64 -15.98
CA ARG A 539 -6.47 -12.75 -16.58
C ARG A 539 -4.96 -12.46 -16.63
N SER A 540 -4.56 -11.20 -16.74
CA SER A 540 -3.14 -10.82 -16.66
C SER A 540 -2.59 -11.07 -15.26
N LEU A 541 -3.35 -10.72 -14.21
CA LEU A 541 -2.96 -10.96 -12.82
C LEU A 541 -2.91 -12.46 -12.48
N ASP A 542 -3.71 -13.30 -13.12
CA ASP A 542 -3.70 -14.75 -12.90
C ASP A 542 -2.35 -15.40 -13.22
N ALA A 543 -1.49 -14.74 -14.00
CA ALA A 543 -0.16 -15.23 -14.34
C ALA A 543 0.72 -15.53 -13.10
N ILE A 544 0.51 -14.81 -11.99
CA ILE A 544 1.27 -15.01 -10.75
C ILE A 544 0.64 -16.03 -9.81
N TYR A 545 -0.59 -16.50 -10.09
CA TYR A 545 -1.31 -17.40 -9.19
C TYR A 545 -0.53 -18.70 -9.02
N MET A 546 -0.35 -19.12 -7.76
CA MET A 546 0.44 -20.27 -7.32
C MET A 546 1.95 -20.19 -7.67
N LYS A 547 2.45 -19.00 -8.09
CA LYS A 547 3.82 -18.81 -8.62
C LYS A 547 4.50 -17.54 -8.13
N LEU A 548 4.12 -17.01 -6.95
CA LEU A 548 4.81 -15.84 -6.40
C LEU A 548 6.31 -16.08 -6.24
N GLY A 549 7.12 -15.11 -6.66
CA GLY A 549 8.59 -15.21 -6.63
C GLY A 549 9.21 -15.83 -7.88
N VAL A 550 8.40 -16.13 -8.89
CA VAL A 550 8.87 -16.68 -10.16
C VAL A 550 8.57 -15.74 -11.31
N VAL A 551 7.30 -15.56 -11.64
CA VAL A 551 6.85 -14.83 -12.83
C VAL A 551 7.28 -13.37 -12.81
N GLU A 552 7.05 -12.69 -11.70
CA GLU A 552 7.38 -11.29 -11.56
C GLU A 552 8.89 -11.02 -11.46
N MET A 553 9.66 -11.97 -10.94
CA MET A 553 11.13 -11.87 -10.89
C MET A 553 11.75 -12.04 -12.27
N ASP A 554 11.24 -13.01 -13.04
CA ASP A 554 11.66 -13.24 -14.40
C ASP A 554 11.34 -12.02 -15.29
N ASP A 555 10.19 -11.37 -15.08
CA ASP A 555 9.81 -10.14 -15.77
C ASP A 555 10.68 -8.93 -15.40
N GLN A 556 11.10 -8.79 -14.12
CA GLN A 556 12.06 -7.76 -13.72
C GLN A 556 13.40 -7.96 -14.42
N ALA A 557 13.89 -9.19 -14.49
CA ALA A 557 15.12 -9.51 -15.21
C ALA A 557 14.99 -9.22 -16.72
N ALA A 558 13.85 -9.55 -17.34
CA ALA A 558 13.57 -9.22 -18.74
C ALA A 558 13.58 -7.70 -18.99
N GLY A 559 12.99 -6.93 -18.09
CA GLY A 559 13.02 -5.45 -18.16
C GLY A 559 14.43 -4.89 -18.12
N VAL A 560 15.30 -5.38 -17.23
CA VAL A 560 16.71 -4.97 -17.19
C VAL A 560 17.45 -5.36 -18.46
N LYS A 561 17.27 -6.61 -18.94
CA LYS A 561 17.88 -7.08 -20.19
C LYS A 561 17.47 -6.23 -21.41
N SER A 562 16.25 -5.73 -21.46
CA SER A 562 15.78 -4.84 -22.52
C SER A 562 16.57 -3.53 -22.61
N LEU A 563 17.09 -3.05 -21.48
CA LEU A 563 17.90 -1.84 -21.39
C LEU A 563 19.35 -2.05 -21.85
N TRP A 564 19.83 -3.27 -22.03
CA TRP A 564 21.20 -3.55 -22.46
C TRP A 564 21.48 -3.10 -23.91
N SER A 565 20.44 -2.87 -24.70
CA SER A 565 20.55 -2.28 -26.03
C SER A 565 20.96 -0.81 -26.02
N ARG A 566 20.85 -0.15 -24.84
CA ARG A 566 21.20 1.26 -24.68
C ARG A 566 22.72 1.38 -24.45
N PRO A 567 23.48 2.14 -25.27
CA PRO A 567 24.94 2.21 -25.18
C PRO A 567 25.45 2.77 -23.85
N TYR A 568 24.62 3.57 -23.17
CA TYR A 568 24.93 4.19 -21.90
C TYR A 568 24.57 3.31 -20.67
N VAL A 569 23.98 2.14 -20.86
CA VAL A 569 23.70 1.20 -19.75
C VAL A 569 24.87 0.22 -19.59
N ASP A 570 25.41 0.13 -18.38
CA ASP A 570 26.43 -0.88 -18.08
C ASP A 570 25.74 -2.17 -17.60
N ARG A 571 25.71 -3.16 -18.47
CA ARG A 571 25.08 -4.46 -18.20
C ARG A 571 25.72 -5.25 -17.05
N ASN A 572 26.93 -4.91 -16.65
CA ASN A 572 27.67 -5.61 -15.60
C ASN A 572 27.56 -4.90 -14.23
N ARG A 573 26.78 -3.81 -14.17
CA ARG A 573 26.63 -3.00 -12.96
C ARG A 573 25.15 -2.67 -12.69
N ALA A 574 24.33 -3.72 -12.49
CA ALA A 574 22.92 -3.56 -12.15
C ALA A 574 22.68 -3.94 -10.68
N GLY A 575 22.00 -3.05 -9.96
CA GLY A 575 21.52 -3.26 -8.59
C GLY A 575 20.00 -3.20 -8.52
N ILE A 576 19.43 -3.78 -7.45
CA ILE A 576 17.99 -3.80 -7.19
C ILE A 576 17.72 -3.59 -5.71
N PHE A 577 16.69 -2.81 -5.36
CA PHE A 577 16.34 -2.55 -3.98
C PHE A 577 14.84 -2.37 -3.78
N GLY A 578 14.38 -2.76 -2.59
CA GLY A 578 13.00 -2.58 -2.17
C GLY A 578 12.76 -3.01 -0.73
N THR A 579 11.53 -2.79 -0.27
CA THR A 579 11.08 -3.13 1.08
C THR A 579 9.86 -4.02 1.02
N SER A 580 9.69 -4.94 2.00
CA SER A 580 8.55 -5.85 2.07
C SER A 580 8.55 -6.82 0.88
N TYR A 581 7.49 -6.88 0.08
CA TYR A 581 7.51 -7.62 -1.20
C TYR A 581 8.66 -7.15 -2.11
N GLY A 582 8.99 -5.84 -2.11
CA GLY A 582 10.12 -5.30 -2.85
C GLY A 582 11.47 -5.80 -2.31
N GLY A 583 11.60 -6.03 -1.01
CA GLY A 583 12.75 -6.69 -0.40
C GLY A 583 12.87 -8.14 -0.85
N TYR A 584 11.76 -8.86 -0.87
CA TYR A 584 11.67 -10.21 -1.42
C TYR A 584 12.05 -10.24 -2.90
N ALA A 585 11.49 -9.35 -3.71
CA ALA A 585 11.83 -9.24 -5.13
C ALA A 585 13.31 -8.95 -5.33
N SER A 586 13.91 -8.08 -4.50
CA SER A 586 15.34 -7.76 -4.56
C SER A 586 16.22 -8.97 -4.30
N ALA A 587 15.94 -9.73 -3.24
CA ALA A 587 16.67 -10.96 -2.91
C ALA A 587 16.49 -12.03 -4.00
N MET A 588 15.24 -12.30 -4.41
CA MET A 588 14.93 -13.32 -5.41
C MET A 588 15.53 -13.01 -6.77
N CYS A 589 15.46 -11.74 -7.23
CA CYS A 589 16.08 -11.34 -8.50
C CYS A 589 17.58 -11.58 -8.49
N LEU A 590 18.29 -11.21 -7.43
CA LEU A 590 19.74 -11.45 -7.33
C LEU A 590 20.07 -12.94 -7.31
N LEU A 591 19.29 -13.73 -6.57
CA LEU A 591 19.56 -15.18 -6.40
C LEU A 591 19.16 -15.99 -7.64
N ARG A 592 18.06 -15.63 -8.32
CA ARG A 592 17.59 -16.36 -9.52
C ARG A 592 18.26 -15.90 -10.80
N HIS A 593 18.65 -14.63 -10.89
CA HIS A 593 19.22 -13.99 -12.08
C HIS A 593 20.60 -13.36 -11.78
N PRO A 594 21.59 -14.15 -11.31
CA PRO A 594 22.93 -13.65 -10.98
C PRO A 594 23.73 -13.15 -12.21
N ASP A 595 23.25 -13.45 -13.43
CA ASP A 595 23.75 -12.91 -14.70
C ASP A 595 23.23 -11.48 -14.98
N VAL A 596 22.15 -11.05 -14.32
CA VAL A 596 21.50 -9.75 -14.52
C VAL A 596 21.82 -8.78 -13.41
N PHE A 597 21.73 -9.23 -12.15
CA PHE A 597 21.91 -8.39 -10.97
C PHE A 597 23.21 -8.70 -10.24
N GLN A 598 24.01 -7.67 -9.95
CA GLN A 598 25.29 -7.77 -9.25
C GLN A 598 25.19 -7.37 -7.78
N ALA A 599 24.17 -6.58 -7.40
CA ALA A 599 23.95 -6.17 -6.02
C ALA A 599 22.45 -6.07 -5.70
N ALA A 600 22.04 -6.43 -4.49
CA ALA A 600 20.68 -6.24 -3.99
C ALA A 600 20.65 -5.74 -2.55
N SER A 601 19.70 -4.83 -2.27
CA SER A 601 19.36 -4.41 -0.90
C SER A 601 17.92 -4.85 -0.61
N ALA A 602 17.80 -5.89 0.23
CA ALA A 602 16.55 -6.54 0.60
C ALA A 602 16.13 -6.12 2.00
N SER A 603 15.11 -5.24 2.10
CA SER A 603 14.62 -4.73 3.37
C SER A 603 13.30 -5.41 3.78
N SER A 604 13.22 -5.86 5.04
CA SER A 604 12.03 -6.50 5.65
C SER A 604 11.33 -7.47 4.70
N ALA A 605 12.13 -8.37 4.10
CA ALA A 605 11.72 -9.25 3.02
C ALA A 605 10.93 -10.46 3.54
N VAL A 606 9.79 -10.78 2.92
CA VAL A 606 9.27 -12.14 2.94
C VAL A 606 10.28 -13.01 2.20
N THR A 607 10.84 -14.01 2.84
CA THR A 607 11.87 -14.87 2.20
C THR A 607 11.32 -16.24 1.81
N SER A 608 10.15 -16.57 2.35
CA SER A 608 9.37 -17.75 1.99
C SER A 608 7.92 -17.56 2.38
N TRP A 609 7.03 -17.95 1.49
CA TRP A 609 5.59 -17.83 1.70
C TRP A 609 5.04 -18.76 2.77
N TYR A 610 5.78 -19.78 3.21
CA TYR A 610 5.47 -20.59 4.40
C TYR A 610 5.43 -19.78 5.70
N HIS A 611 6.04 -18.57 5.73
CA HIS A 611 6.20 -17.78 6.93
C HIS A 611 5.28 -16.56 7.01
N TYR A 612 4.49 -16.34 5.98
CA TYR A 612 3.54 -15.24 5.95
C TYR A 612 2.12 -15.73 6.21
N ASP A 613 1.19 -14.81 6.51
CA ASP A 613 -0.16 -15.15 6.95
C ASP A 613 -1.01 -15.87 5.90
N THR A 614 -2.09 -16.51 6.38
CA THR A 614 -3.01 -17.29 5.55
C THR A 614 -3.78 -16.43 4.55
N ILE A 615 -4.35 -15.27 4.99
CA ILE A 615 -5.28 -14.51 4.15
C ILE A 615 -4.59 -13.96 2.90
N TYR A 616 -3.41 -13.34 3.06
CA TYR A 616 -2.63 -12.85 1.94
C TYR A 616 -2.04 -13.99 1.11
N THR A 617 -1.31 -14.87 1.76
CA THR A 617 -0.53 -15.89 1.06
C THR A 617 -1.43 -16.86 0.30
N GLU A 618 -2.47 -17.37 0.94
CA GLU A 618 -3.34 -18.38 0.33
C GLU A 618 -4.23 -17.82 -0.78
N ARG A 619 -4.49 -16.52 -0.78
CA ARG A 619 -5.14 -15.83 -1.91
C ARG A 619 -4.36 -16.02 -3.20
N TYR A 620 -3.04 -15.94 -3.14
CA TYR A 620 -2.17 -15.97 -4.31
C TYR A 620 -1.48 -17.30 -4.52
N MET A 621 -1.25 -18.09 -3.46
CA MET A 621 -0.47 -19.31 -3.50
C MET A 621 -1.27 -20.57 -3.15
N TRP A 622 -2.51 -20.43 -2.66
CA TRP A 622 -3.29 -21.49 -2.05
C TRP A 622 -2.52 -22.09 -0.87
N ILE A 623 -2.94 -23.26 -0.36
CA ILE A 623 -2.27 -23.89 0.79
C ILE A 623 -1.03 -24.67 0.34
N PRO A 624 0.03 -24.70 1.16
CA PRO A 624 1.27 -25.40 0.80
C PRO A 624 1.11 -26.91 0.65
N GLN A 625 0.10 -27.52 1.26
CA GLN A 625 -0.22 -28.93 1.13
C GLN A 625 -0.64 -29.31 -0.30
N GLU A 626 -1.20 -28.37 -1.07
CA GLU A 626 -1.67 -28.57 -2.44
C GLU A 626 -0.81 -27.84 -3.49
N ASN A 627 0.09 -26.92 -3.07
CA ASN A 627 0.99 -26.17 -3.96
C ASN A 627 2.44 -26.19 -3.46
N LYS A 628 2.94 -27.33 -3.02
CA LYS A 628 4.31 -27.47 -2.51
C LYS A 628 5.35 -26.91 -3.48
N GLU A 629 5.25 -27.25 -4.76
CA GLU A 629 6.20 -26.80 -5.79
C GLU A 629 6.26 -25.27 -5.92
N GLY A 630 5.12 -24.59 -5.89
CA GLY A 630 5.06 -23.13 -5.94
C GLY A 630 5.70 -22.47 -4.72
N TYR A 631 5.45 -23.01 -3.52
CA TYR A 631 6.08 -22.53 -2.28
C TYR A 631 7.60 -22.73 -2.29
N GLU A 632 8.09 -23.89 -2.74
CA GLU A 632 9.53 -24.18 -2.88
C GLU A 632 10.18 -23.27 -3.92
N ALA A 633 9.55 -23.06 -5.07
CA ALA A 633 10.03 -22.17 -6.11
C ALA A 633 10.06 -20.69 -5.67
N GLY A 634 9.16 -20.30 -4.76
CA GLY A 634 9.09 -18.95 -4.18
C GLY A 634 9.97 -18.75 -2.94
N ALA A 635 10.70 -19.78 -2.47
CA ALA A 635 11.52 -19.68 -1.26
C ALA A 635 12.96 -19.24 -1.58
N ALA A 636 13.37 -18.06 -1.11
CA ALA A 636 14.71 -17.51 -1.38
C ALA A 636 15.83 -18.40 -0.84
N MET A 637 15.58 -19.14 0.24
CA MET A 637 16.56 -20.06 0.83
C MET A 637 16.99 -21.15 -0.15
N ASN A 638 16.10 -21.58 -1.06
CA ASN A 638 16.37 -22.63 -2.05
C ASN A 638 17.33 -22.17 -3.17
N TYR A 639 17.66 -20.89 -3.18
CA TYR A 639 18.61 -20.30 -4.16
C TYR A 639 19.84 -19.71 -3.48
N ALA A 640 20.02 -19.90 -2.17
CA ALA A 640 21.12 -19.30 -1.41
C ALA A 640 22.50 -19.70 -1.97
N ASP A 641 22.66 -20.93 -2.46
CA ASP A 641 23.87 -21.45 -3.12
C ASP A 641 24.21 -20.72 -4.42
N LYS A 642 23.23 -20.12 -5.08
CA LYS A 642 23.39 -19.37 -6.35
C LYS A 642 23.87 -17.95 -6.17
N LEU A 643 24.02 -17.45 -4.94
CA LEU A 643 24.51 -16.10 -4.69
C LEU A 643 25.93 -15.93 -5.28
N LYS A 644 26.06 -15.06 -6.27
CA LYS A 644 27.33 -14.62 -6.88
C LYS A 644 27.61 -13.14 -6.65
N GLY A 645 26.57 -12.32 -6.58
CA GLY A 645 26.66 -10.87 -6.34
C GLY A 645 26.73 -10.49 -4.86
N ARG A 646 26.45 -9.24 -4.57
CA ARG A 646 26.46 -8.68 -3.21
C ARG A 646 25.02 -8.52 -2.70
N LEU A 647 24.75 -9.06 -1.52
CA LEU A 647 23.42 -8.99 -0.89
C LEU A 647 23.53 -8.27 0.45
N MET A 648 22.71 -7.23 0.64
CA MET A 648 22.46 -6.61 1.93
C MET A 648 21.04 -6.95 2.40
N ILE A 649 20.91 -7.51 3.58
CA ILE A 649 19.63 -7.84 4.23
C ILE A 649 19.40 -6.84 5.36
N TYR A 650 18.22 -6.25 5.42
CA TYR A 650 17.76 -5.44 6.56
C TYR A 650 16.47 -5.99 7.12
N TYR A 651 16.33 -5.99 8.44
CA TYR A 651 15.08 -6.26 9.13
C TYR A 651 14.99 -5.50 10.46
N GLY A 652 13.77 -5.15 10.86
CA GLY A 652 13.46 -4.61 12.18
C GLY A 652 13.21 -5.74 13.18
N THR A 653 13.78 -5.64 14.40
CA THR A 653 13.60 -6.71 15.40
C THR A 653 12.19 -6.76 15.99
N ALA A 654 11.41 -5.68 15.87
CA ALA A 654 10.02 -5.57 16.30
C ALA A 654 9.03 -5.58 15.11
N ASP A 655 9.42 -6.14 13.96
CA ASP A 655 8.55 -6.26 12.80
C ASP A 655 7.44 -7.29 13.06
N ASN A 656 6.22 -6.81 13.28
CA ASN A 656 5.03 -7.63 13.52
C ASN A 656 4.24 -7.96 12.24
N ASN A 657 4.77 -7.59 11.07
CA ASN A 657 4.18 -7.92 9.76
C ASN A 657 5.00 -9.01 9.06
N VAL A 658 6.21 -8.64 8.60
CA VAL A 658 7.16 -9.62 8.07
C VAL A 658 8.14 -9.96 9.19
N HIS A 659 7.81 -10.99 9.91
CA HIS A 659 8.53 -11.38 11.12
C HIS A 659 10.03 -11.59 10.90
N PRO A 660 10.89 -11.23 11.88
CA PRO A 660 12.34 -11.41 11.80
C PRO A 660 12.80 -12.82 11.41
N SER A 661 12.00 -13.84 11.70
CA SER A 661 12.25 -15.22 11.30
C SER A 661 12.45 -15.41 9.80
N ASN A 662 11.81 -14.60 8.95
CA ASN A 662 12.04 -14.60 7.50
C ASN A 662 13.52 -14.32 7.19
N SER A 663 14.05 -13.21 7.70
CA SER A 663 15.46 -12.84 7.49
C SER A 663 16.42 -13.84 8.12
N MET A 664 16.11 -14.35 9.33
CA MET A 664 16.97 -15.34 10.03
C MET A 664 17.13 -16.63 9.21
N GLN A 665 16.10 -17.11 8.54
CA GLN A 665 16.19 -18.34 7.75
C GLN A 665 16.99 -18.14 6.47
N LEU A 666 16.86 -17.01 5.79
CA LEU A 666 17.70 -16.69 4.64
C LEU A 666 19.17 -16.53 5.07
N ILE A 667 19.46 -15.84 6.17
CA ILE A 667 20.79 -15.71 6.75
C ILE A 667 21.38 -17.08 7.04
N GLN A 668 20.63 -17.97 7.67
CA GLN A 668 21.08 -19.34 7.97
C GLN A 668 21.42 -20.13 6.68
N ALA A 669 20.57 -20.02 5.67
CA ALA A 669 20.81 -20.73 4.39
C ALA A 669 22.09 -20.22 3.70
N LEU A 670 22.30 -18.90 3.67
CA LEU A 670 23.49 -18.27 3.11
C LEU A 670 24.77 -18.67 3.89
N GLN A 671 24.71 -18.68 5.21
CA GLN A 671 25.83 -19.10 6.07
C GLN A 671 26.20 -20.57 5.83
N ARG A 672 25.20 -21.46 5.77
CA ARG A 672 25.39 -22.88 5.44
C ARG A 672 26.01 -23.09 4.05
N GLY A 673 25.64 -22.21 3.10
CA GLY A 673 26.22 -22.19 1.75
C GLY A 673 27.61 -21.51 1.66
N GLY A 674 28.21 -21.06 2.77
CA GLY A 674 29.50 -20.37 2.79
C GLY A 674 29.51 -19.05 2.03
N LYS A 675 28.36 -18.34 1.97
CA LYS A 675 28.20 -17.09 1.22
C LYS A 675 28.53 -15.88 2.07
N SER A 676 29.15 -14.86 1.45
CA SER A 676 29.38 -13.55 2.07
C SER A 676 28.24 -12.60 1.73
N PHE A 677 27.71 -11.91 2.74
CA PHE A 677 26.61 -10.95 2.63
C PHE A 677 26.65 -9.95 3.78
N ASP A 678 25.95 -8.82 3.63
CA ASP A 678 25.81 -7.79 4.66
C ASP A 678 24.48 -7.93 5.40
N VAL A 679 24.49 -7.69 6.72
CA VAL A 679 23.28 -7.62 7.54
C VAL A 679 23.21 -6.27 8.24
N GLN A 680 22.07 -5.60 8.11
CA GLN A 680 21.72 -4.40 8.86
C GLN A 680 20.50 -4.71 9.71
N VAL A 681 20.58 -4.47 11.00
CA VAL A 681 19.48 -4.69 11.94
C VAL A 681 18.92 -3.35 12.37
N GLY A 682 17.60 -3.23 12.42
CA GLY A 682 16.88 -2.13 13.04
C GLY A 682 16.42 -2.53 14.45
N PRO A 683 17.19 -2.23 15.52
CA PRO A 683 16.79 -2.59 16.89
C PRO A 683 15.47 -1.88 17.26
N ASP A 684 14.49 -2.65 17.74
CA ASP A 684 13.12 -2.22 18.08
C ASP A 684 12.38 -1.52 16.94
N ALA A 685 12.93 -1.53 15.72
CA ALA A 685 12.22 -1.05 14.54
C ALA A 685 11.15 -2.08 14.11
N GLY A 686 9.98 -1.58 13.70
CA GLY A 686 8.93 -2.36 13.06
C GLY A 686 9.20 -2.57 11.57
N HIS A 687 8.12 -2.80 10.80
CA HIS A 687 8.19 -3.01 9.35
C HIS A 687 8.70 -1.77 8.60
N SER A 688 9.96 -1.76 8.21
CA SER A 688 10.63 -0.61 7.60
C SER A 688 11.76 -1.01 6.65
N GLY A 689 12.30 -0.04 5.92
CA GLY A 689 13.48 -0.22 5.07
C GLY A 689 14.77 0.19 5.76
N VAL A 690 15.89 -0.27 5.20
CA VAL A 690 17.21 0.21 5.57
C VAL A 690 17.31 1.73 5.31
N ARG A 691 18.14 2.41 6.09
CA ARG A 691 18.38 3.85 5.88
C ARG A 691 18.93 4.11 4.47
N PRO A 692 18.42 5.14 3.76
CA PRO A 692 18.83 5.42 2.37
C PRO A 692 20.33 5.71 2.22
N ASP A 693 20.95 6.36 3.21
CA ASP A 693 22.40 6.62 3.22
C ASP A 693 23.20 5.31 3.24
N ARG A 694 22.82 4.37 4.09
CA ARG A 694 23.49 3.06 4.19
C ARG A 694 23.29 2.21 2.93
N MET A 695 22.10 2.27 2.34
CA MET A 695 21.81 1.61 1.07
C MET A 695 22.70 2.16 -0.05
N MET A 696 22.86 3.48 -0.14
CA MET A 696 23.68 4.10 -1.18
C MET A 696 25.15 3.85 -0.98
N GLU A 697 25.68 3.84 0.24
CA GLU A 697 27.04 3.39 0.52
C GLU A 697 27.28 1.99 -0.07
N PHE A 698 26.38 1.05 0.21
CA PHE A 698 26.48 -0.32 -0.30
C PHE A 698 26.48 -0.37 -1.84
N PHE A 699 25.58 0.36 -2.52
CA PHE A 699 25.56 0.34 -3.99
C PHE A 699 26.76 1.05 -4.62
N ILE A 700 27.21 2.18 -4.08
CA ILE A 700 28.38 2.88 -4.59
C ILE A 700 29.63 1.99 -4.41
N GLU A 701 29.79 1.37 -3.26
CA GLU A 701 30.92 0.46 -3.00
C GLU A 701 30.96 -0.71 -4.01
N ASN A 702 29.82 -1.37 -4.22
CA ASN A 702 29.76 -2.60 -4.98
C ASN A 702 29.56 -2.43 -6.49
N LEU A 703 28.95 -1.32 -6.95
CA LEU A 703 28.68 -1.09 -8.38
C LEU A 703 29.55 0.02 -8.98
N VAL A 704 30.15 0.92 -8.18
CA VAL A 704 30.98 1.99 -8.70
C VAL A 704 32.45 1.74 -8.37
N LEU A 705 32.80 1.57 -7.08
CA LEU A 705 34.19 1.45 -6.64
C LEU A 705 34.79 0.07 -6.91
N ASN A 706 34.07 -1.02 -6.54
CA ASN A 706 34.54 -2.40 -6.75
C ASN A 706 34.24 -2.94 -8.15
N GLY A 707 33.23 -2.40 -8.82
CA GLY A 707 32.91 -2.76 -10.20
C GLY A 707 33.94 -2.27 -11.24
N MET A 708 34.96 -1.51 -10.83
CA MET A 708 36.08 -1.06 -11.65
C MET A 708 37.35 -1.93 -11.46
N LYS A 709 37.31 -2.90 -10.55
CA LYS A 709 38.42 -3.87 -10.41
C LYS A 709 38.24 -4.97 -11.44
N PRO A 710 39.27 -5.27 -12.25
CA PRO A 710 39.23 -6.35 -13.24
C PRO A 710 39.02 -7.71 -12.63
#